data_8a364a83a25b4b42e2819b4eac10cce2
#
_entry.id   8a364a83a25b4b42e2819b4eac10cce2
#
_cell.length_a   1.000
_cell.length_b   1.000
_cell.length_c   1.000
_cell.angle_alpha   90.00
_cell.angle_beta   90.00
_cell.angle_gamma   90.00
#
_symmetry.space_group_name_H-M   'P 1'
#
loop_
_entity.id
_entity.type
_entity.pdbx_description
1 polymer ?
#
loop_
_entity_poly.entity_id
_entity_poly.type
_entity_poly.pdbx_seq_one_letter_code
_entity_poly.pdbx_strand_id
1 'polypeptide(L)'
;MNINILGHNIFAKGGTSRSNINLIKSFLENGHHINYFNKLDFKDDEITRLIIHENIDNTNLNILKFDKIDDIAYGDLLIITREELFVCAKDVKNKNQDIKIIGEIHGPLEYIDETLDLSLDVIDSIRVSTEGIKNKFINKYNYESVFYQYVNAEHIDIKEKPINTKRNLLIKARFEDSIKDISYVIKLMNYIVKNTNKNDIQLYIIGYGPSEVLYKNLVKYYNLQSNVHINEKEPFNYIYISSSPYETLGYSILETIAHGNRALVYPGNDNVLQDVYSKYYAVRFLEKNIIEDSEILISLIDSKYTQQERDIDFDNLNKEFIDSEYSEKYIANFNQVIKGHSLAIKNYKGKYTFKPKNKIEKLNSGKILYKKLKEKPFLSRIFKNEFFFRGFKNYYKKRKENLNKKILDNITPQENKVFIESFHGNNFSGDPKYIALSIQKHYNEKEIFVSSSNSLVDIEIRNCGFIPIRFGTQNYIEKFRNCKYIFMNGNSWDKVYKHNNQVFIQTWHGFPLKKMVNDLSDETEKTTQVMQFKPRMMKWDYLITSSNTNTMLLKSAFPLKENPNLNILQHGAPRNEYLIENNNYEERKRLQRKYLFTVNDDKKYVLFCPTWRKDEREHLTSIDLKKLLSYLPEEYEIIIKLHPNEGMLRSKYNDLDARIHCFYNEFVDIQELYILCESMITDYSSTIFDFAHLNKPILLLQEDAEGYQKDIGFYFDIFELGNFPIASLDEYKLGLQIKSISHIDYSTLINRLMTNDKIGSGQNILAEVFSDSTGITDNQSEK
;
A
#
# COMPACT_ATOMS: atom_id res chain seq x y z
N MET A 1 -37.86 -0.76 -25.54
CA MET A 1 -37.18 -2.05 -25.17
C MET A 1 -37.45 -2.34 -23.72
N ASN A 2 -37.48 -3.63 -23.38
CA ASN A 2 -37.44 -4.10 -21.99
C ASN A 2 -36.00 -4.36 -21.60
N ILE A 3 -35.48 -3.52 -20.70
CA ILE A 3 -34.08 -3.57 -20.28
C ILE A 3 -34.02 -4.03 -18.83
N ASN A 4 -33.27 -5.09 -18.60
CA ASN A 4 -32.97 -5.60 -17.28
C ASN A 4 -31.59 -5.06 -16.85
N ILE A 5 -31.48 -4.52 -15.64
CA ILE A 5 -30.23 -4.04 -15.06
C ILE A 5 -29.97 -4.82 -13.76
N LEU A 6 -28.88 -5.56 -13.71
CA LEU A 6 -28.47 -6.31 -12.51
C LEU A 6 -27.33 -5.55 -11.80
N GLY A 7 -27.62 -5.08 -10.59
CA GLY A 7 -26.64 -4.35 -9.76
C GLY A 7 -26.53 -4.88 -8.34
N HIS A 8 -25.51 -4.40 -7.62
CA HIS A 8 -25.23 -4.87 -6.28
C HIS A 8 -26.16 -4.21 -5.24
N ASN A 9 -26.20 -2.87 -5.19
CA ASN A 9 -27.08 -2.10 -4.30
C ASN A 9 -27.29 -0.66 -4.84
N ILE A 10 -28.49 -0.36 -5.33
CA ILE A 10 -28.83 0.97 -5.85
C ILE A 10 -29.00 2.01 -4.72
N PHE A 11 -29.31 1.57 -3.50
CA PHE A 11 -29.56 2.44 -2.35
C PHE A 11 -28.27 2.87 -1.63
N ALA A 12 -27.10 2.29 -2.01
CA ALA A 12 -25.83 2.65 -1.43
C ALA A 12 -25.36 4.03 -1.90
N LYS A 13 -24.71 4.79 -1.00
CA LYS A 13 -24.04 6.04 -1.37
C LYS A 13 -22.69 5.73 -2.03
N GLY A 14 -22.59 5.91 -3.35
CA GLY A 14 -21.35 5.65 -4.08
C GLY A 14 -21.47 5.88 -5.58
N GLY A 15 -20.32 5.96 -6.28
CA GLY A 15 -20.25 6.28 -7.70
C GLY A 15 -21.00 5.28 -8.59
N THR A 16 -20.90 3.97 -8.31
CA THR A 16 -21.62 2.95 -9.10
C THR A 16 -23.13 3.06 -8.95
N SER A 17 -23.64 3.27 -7.72
CA SER A 17 -25.08 3.47 -7.50
C SER A 17 -25.57 4.71 -8.19
N ARG A 18 -24.82 5.81 -8.12
CA ARG A 18 -25.13 7.05 -8.87
C ARG A 18 -25.15 6.82 -10.37
N SER A 19 -24.16 6.11 -10.91
CA SER A 19 -24.11 5.76 -12.33
C SER A 19 -25.34 4.96 -12.77
N ASN A 20 -25.76 3.97 -11.96
CA ASN A 20 -26.96 3.18 -12.22
C ASN A 20 -28.24 4.03 -12.23
N ILE A 21 -28.37 4.95 -11.26
CA ILE A 21 -29.53 5.87 -11.20
C ILE A 21 -29.57 6.75 -12.44
N ASN A 22 -28.46 7.35 -12.85
CA ASN A 22 -28.39 8.19 -14.03
C ASN A 22 -28.67 7.41 -15.31
N LEU A 23 -28.17 6.17 -15.40
CA LEU A 23 -28.45 5.26 -16.52
C LEU A 23 -29.94 4.95 -16.61
N ILE A 24 -30.58 4.61 -15.48
CA ILE A 24 -32.03 4.35 -15.41
C ILE A 24 -32.81 5.57 -15.87
N LYS A 25 -32.51 6.76 -15.36
CA LYS A 25 -33.20 8.01 -15.74
C LYS A 25 -33.12 8.24 -17.25
N SER A 26 -31.93 8.17 -17.83
CA SER A 26 -31.73 8.38 -19.27
C SER A 26 -32.49 7.33 -20.13
N PHE A 27 -32.59 6.08 -19.73
CA PHE A 27 -33.38 5.08 -20.44
C PHE A 27 -34.91 5.34 -20.29
N LEU A 28 -35.38 5.76 -19.12
CA LEU A 28 -36.79 6.05 -18.89
C LEU A 28 -37.23 7.26 -19.71
N GLU A 29 -36.42 8.33 -19.80
CA GLU A 29 -36.67 9.51 -20.62
C GLU A 29 -36.83 9.19 -22.11
N ASN A 30 -36.16 8.14 -22.60
CA ASN A 30 -36.30 7.64 -23.97
C ASN A 30 -37.38 6.54 -24.12
N GLY A 31 -38.29 6.41 -23.15
CA GLY A 31 -39.46 5.55 -23.21
C GLY A 31 -39.18 4.05 -23.12
N HIS A 32 -38.05 3.66 -22.54
CA HIS A 32 -37.75 2.26 -22.29
C HIS A 32 -38.41 1.75 -20.99
N HIS A 33 -38.68 0.47 -20.92
CA HIS A 33 -39.16 -0.19 -19.70
C HIS A 33 -37.97 -0.82 -18.95
N ILE A 34 -37.78 -0.45 -17.68
CA ILE A 34 -36.60 -0.84 -16.90
C ILE A 34 -36.98 -1.73 -15.73
N ASN A 35 -36.35 -2.87 -15.62
CA ASN A 35 -36.37 -3.72 -14.43
C ASN A 35 -34.97 -3.68 -13.78
N TYR A 36 -34.83 -3.04 -12.65
CA TYR A 36 -33.58 -3.05 -11.88
C TYR A 36 -33.62 -4.14 -10.84
N PHE A 37 -32.68 -5.08 -10.91
CA PHE A 37 -32.54 -6.19 -9.98
C PHE A 37 -31.42 -5.90 -8.99
N ASN A 38 -31.78 -5.70 -7.72
CA ASN A 38 -30.86 -5.39 -6.63
C ASN A 38 -30.38 -6.69 -5.97
N LYS A 39 -29.06 -6.88 -5.86
CA LYS A 39 -28.47 -8.08 -5.27
C LYS A 39 -28.68 -8.19 -3.77
N LEU A 40 -28.60 -7.07 -3.06
CA LEU A 40 -28.80 -7.01 -1.62
C LEU A 40 -30.28 -6.81 -1.27
N ASP A 41 -30.65 -7.21 -0.05
CA ASP A 41 -31.99 -6.96 0.49
C ASP A 41 -32.22 -5.46 0.69
N PHE A 42 -33.45 -5.02 0.53
CA PHE A 42 -33.93 -3.67 0.73
C PHE A 42 -35.37 -3.65 1.24
N LYS A 43 -35.85 -2.48 1.65
CA LYS A 43 -37.22 -2.25 2.12
C LYS A 43 -37.98 -1.38 1.12
N ASP A 44 -39.29 -1.54 1.08
CA ASP A 44 -40.18 -0.78 0.16
C ASP A 44 -40.09 0.73 0.39
N ASP A 45 -39.84 1.17 1.61
CA ASP A 45 -39.64 2.58 1.92
C ASP A 45 -38.36 3.18 1.33
N GLU A 46 -37.35 2.35 1.07
CA GLU A 46 -36.10 2.77 0.38
C GLU A 46 -36.39 3.07 -1.09
N ILE A 47 -37.25 2.29 -1.75
CA ILE A 47 -37.70 2.57 -3.13
C ILE A 47 -38.39 3.93 -3.18
N THR A 48 -39.38 4.12 -2.29
CA THR A 48 -40.17 5.36 -2.22
C THR A 48 -39.26 6.58 -2.00
N ARG A 49 -38.31 6.47 -1.07
CA ARG A 49 -37.32 7.53 -0.82
C ARG A 49 -36.43 7.81 -2.02
N LEU A 50 -35.95 6.78 -2.73
CA LEU A 50 -35.13 6.93 -3.92
C LEU A 50 -35.90 7.66 -5.02
N ILE A 51 -37.12 7.22 -5.34
CA ILE A 51 -37.97 7.81 -6.38
C ILE A 51 -38.25 9.30 -6.09
N ILE A 52 -38.61 9.63 -4.86
CA ILE A 52 -38.90 11.03 -4.46
C ILE A 52 -37.59 11.85 -4.51
N HIS A 53 -36.51 11.36 -3.94
CA HIS A 53 -35.25 12.12 -3.87
C HIS A 53 -34.66 12.39 -5.25
N GLU A 54 -34.75 11.42 -6.15
CA GLU A 54 -34.17 11.51 -7.50
C GLU A 54 -35.17 12.06 -8.53
N ASN A 55 -36.40 12.34 -8.13
CA ASN A 55 -37.47 12.79 -9.01
C ASN A 55 -37.64 11.91 -10.27
N ILE A 56 -37.78 10.59 -10.04
CA ILE A 56 -37.90 9.62 -11.13
C ILE A 56 -39.35 9.38 -11.45
N ASP A 57 -39.72 9.44 -12.76
CA ASP A 57 -40.97 8.90 -13.24
C ASP A 57 -40.91 7.36 -13.21
N ASN A 58 -41.65 6.75 -12.28
CA ASN A 58 -41.63 5.30 -12.04
C ASN A 58 -42.67 4.52 -12.87
N THR A 59 -43.35 5.15 -13.84
CA THR A 59 -44.39 4.51 -14.65
C THR A 59 -43.85 3.25 -15.38
N ASN A 60 -42.60 3.32 -15.83
CA ASN A 60 -41.92 2.26 -16.56
C ASN A 60 -40.71 1.68 -15.78
N LEU A 61 -40.67 1.83 -14.47
CA LEU A 61 -39.57 1.36 -13.62
C LEU A 61 -40.06 0.33 -12.58
N ASN A 62 -39.44 -0.82 -12.57
CA ASN A 62 -39.54 -1.81 -11.49
C ASN A 62 -38.19 -1.95 -10.78
N ILE A 63 -38.17 -1.84 -9.43
CA ILE A 63 -37.01 -2.17 -8.62
C ILE A 63 -37.31 -3.44 -7.85
N LEU A 64 -36.59 -4.51 -8.15
CA LEU A 64 -36.86 -5.86 -7.70
C LEU A 64 -35.64 -6.44 -6.99
N LYS A 65 -35.88 -7.37 -6.08
CA LYS A 65 -34.80 -8.19 -5.52
C LYS A 65 -34.37 -9.24 -6.54
N PHE A 66 -33.07 -9.44 -6.69
CA PHE A 66 -32.53 -10.51 -7.51
C PHE A 66 -32.49 -11.83 -6.74
N ASP A 67 -33.38 -12.75 -7.03
CA ASP A 67 -33.45 -14.06 -6.40
C ASP A 67 -33.11 -15.20 -7.34
N LYS A 68 -33.49 -15.13 -8.63
CA LYS A 68 -33.38 -16.22 -9.58
C LYS A 68 -32.89 -15.73 -10.94
N ILE A 69 -32.20 -16.61 -11.69
CA ILE A 69 -31.75 -16.33 -13.06
C ILE A 69 -32.94 -16.11 -14.00
N ASP A 70 -34.07 -16.79 -13.75
CA ASP A 70 -35.28 -16.62 -14.58
C ASP A 70 -35.75 -15.15 -14.59
N ASP A 71 -35.59 -14.41 -13.48
CA ASP A 71 -36.05 -13.04 -13.36
C ASP A 71 -35.36 -12.09 -14.34
N ILE A 72 -34.08 -12.35 -14.65
CA ILE A 72 -33.24 -11.51 -15.53
C ILE A 72 -33.05 -12.07 -16.95
N ALA A 73 -33.54 -13.28 -17.21
CA ALA A 73 -33.33 -13.96 -18.51
C ALA A 73 -34.28 -13.49 -19.63
N TYR A 74 -35.36 -12.82 -19.29
CA TYR A 74 -36.37 -12.37 -20.25
C TYR A 74 -36.38 -10.85 -20.39
N GLY A 75 -36.05 -10.38 -21.59
CA GLY A 75 -35.94 -8.99 -21.95
C GLY A 75 -35.18 -8.82 -23.25
N ASP A 76 -35.06 -7.60 -23.74
CA ASP A 76 -34.31 -7.30 -24.98
C ASP A 76 -32.82 -7.14 -24.70
N LEU A 77 -32.48 -6.59 -23.51
CA LEU A 77 -31.13 -6.29 -23.09
C LEU A 77 -30.96 -6.55 -21.58
N LEU A 78 -29.85 -7.18 -21.21
CA LEU A 78 -29.40 -7.30 -19.82
C LEU A 78 -28.10 -6.50 -19.65
N ILE A 79 -28.09 -5.57 -18.71
CA ILE A 79 -26.88 -4.82 -18.29
C ILE A 79 -26.47 -5.29 -16.90
N ILE A 80 -25.23 -5.78 -16.76
CA ILE A 80 -24.69 -6.25 -15.48
C ILE A 80 -23.64 -5.24 -15.02
N THR A 81 -23.90 -4.52 -13.91
CA THR A 81 -23.12 -3.36 -13.49
C THR A 81 -22.04 -3.65 -12.45
N ARG A 82 -21.74 -4.94 -12.22
CA ARG A 82 -20.66 -5.37 -11.32
C ARG A 82 -20.03 -6.65 -11.84
N GLU A 83 -18.72 -6.65 -11.94
CA GLU A 83 -17.91 -7.76 -12.46
C GLU A 83 -18.10 -9.08 -11.69
N GLU A 84 -18.37 -9.03 -10.39
CA GLU A 84 -18.63 -10.24 -9.59
C GLU A 84 -19.94 -10.96 -10.02
N LEU A 85 -20.86 -10.25 -10.68
CA LEU A 85 -22.14 -10.76 -11.15
C LEU A 85 -22.08 -11.28 -12.61
N PHE A 86 -20.97 -11.07 -13.32
CA PHE A 86 -20.83 -11.51 -14.72
C PHE A 86 -20.98 -13.02 -14.89
N VAL A 87 -20.68 -13.79 -13.85
CA VAL A 87 -20.90 -15.25 -13.84
C VAL A 87 -22.35 -15.65 -14.14
N CYS A 88 -23.33 -14.78 -13.84
CA CYS A 88 -24.74 -15.02 -14.13
C CYS A 88 -25.02 -15.05 -15.63
N ALA A 89 -24.19 -14.41 -16.47
CA ALA A 89 -24.39 -14.33 -17.92
C ALA A 89 -24.48 -15.72 -18.61
N LYS A 90 -23.70 -16.71 -18.14
CA LYS A 90 -23.73 -18.08 -18.67
C LYS A 90 -25.06 -18.75 -18.44
N ASP A 91 -25.60 -18.60 -17.22
CA ASP A 91 -26.90 -19.20 -16.89
C ASP A 91 -28.05 -18.50 -17.61
N VAL A 92 -27.95 -17.17 -17.82
CA VAL A 92 -28.91 -16.39 -18.61
C VAL A 92 -28.90 -16.84 -20.06
N LYS A 93 -27.75 -16.97 -20.73
CA LYS A 93 -27.64 -17.43 -22.12
C LYS A 93 -28.09 -18.87 -22.29
N ASN A 94 -27.94 -19.73 -21.28
CA ASN A 94 -28.47 -21.10 -21.30
C ASN A 94 -30.00 -21.13 -21.34
N LYS A 95 -30.66 -20.10 -20.77
CA LYS A 95 -32.14 -19.99 -20.77
C LYS A 95 -32.68 -19.23 -21.97
N ASN A 96 -32.02 -18.17 -22.35
CA ASN A 96 -32.37 -17.32 -23.48
C ASN A 96 -31.11 -16.90 -24.24
N GLN A 97 -30.88 -17.54 -25.39
CA GLN A 97 -29.70 -17.28 -26.23
C GLN A 97 -29.78 -15.93 -26.97
N ASP A 98 -30.98 -15.40 -27.16
CA ASP A 98 -31.21 -14.21 -27.97
C ASP A 98 -31.01 -12.91 -27.18
N ILE A 99 -31.14 -12.94 -25.83
CA ILE A 99 -30.94 -11.76 -25.01
C ILE A 99 -29.52 -11.21 -25.18
N LYS A 100 -29.41 -9.90 -25.38
CA LYS A 100 -28.12 -9.22 -25.43
C LYS A 100 -27.62 -8.91 -24.02
N ILE A 101 -26.32 -9.08 -23.79
CA ILE A 101 -25.72 -8.86 -22.46
C ILE A 101 -24.56 -7.88 -22.56
N ILE A 102 -24.64 -6.81 -21.79
CA ILE A 102 -23.54 -5.84 -21.58
C ILE A 102 -23.03 -5.99 -20.15
N GLY A 103 -21.72 -6.17 -19.99
CA GLY A 103 -21.06 -6.07 -18.71
C GLY A 103 -20.48 -4.66 -18.51
N GLU A 104 -20.72 -4.00 -17.38
CA GLU A 104 -20.11 -2.70 -17.06
C GLU A 104 -19.00 -2.84 -16.04
N ILE A 105 -17.85 -2.23 -16.32
CA ILE A 105 -16.71 -2.10 -15.40
C ILE A 105 -16.68 -0.68 -14.87
N HIS A 106 -16.92 -0.52 -13.58
CA HIS A 106 -16.93 0.78 -12.88
C HIS A 106 -15.70 1.01 -12.01
N GLY A 107 -14.96 -0.05 -11.68
CA GLY A 107 -13.76 0.01 -10.85
C GLY A 107 -12.46 -0.05 -11.66
N PRO A 108 -11.32 0.25 -11.02
CA PRO A 108 -10.00 0.04 -11.61
C PRO A 108 -9.78 -1.43 -11.96
N LEU A 109 -9.16 -1.68 -13.13
CA LEU A 109 -8.90 -3.05 -13.61
C LEU A 109 -7.96 -3.84 -12.69
N GLU A 110 -7.16 -3.17 -11.88
CA GLU A 110 -6.25 -3.75 -10.89
C GLU A 110 -6.99 -4.36 -9.70
N TYR A 111 -8.22 -3.93 -9.43
CA TYR A 111 -9.04 -4.47 -8.33
C TYR A 111 -9.90 -5.66 -8.74
N ILE A 112 -9.97 -5.95 -10.05
CA ILE A 112 -10.66 -7.15 -10.52
C ILE A 112 -9.84 -8.38 -10.13
N ASP A 113 -10.43 -9.25 -9.29
CA ASP A 113 -9.79 -10.51 -8.89
C ASP A 113 -9.55 -11.38 -10.13
N GLU A 114 -8.29 -11.75 -10.38
CA GLU A 114 -7.88 -12.58 -11.51
C GLU A 114 -8.51 -13.99 -11.49
N THR A 115 -9.03 -14.40 -10.33
CA THR A 115 -9.76 -15.68 -10.20
C THR A 115 -11.24 -15.56 -10.57
N LEU A 116 -11.72 -14.34 -10.85
CA LEU A 116 -13.10 -14.07 -11.20
C LEU A 116 -13.37 -14.52 -12.64
N ASP A 117 -14.45 -15.29 -12.83
CA ASP A 117 -14.94 -15.62 -14.16
C ASP A 117 -15.76 -14.45 -14.70
N LEU A 118 -15.16 -13.67 -15.59
CA LEU A 118 -15.83 -12.55 -16.25
C LEU A 118 -16.82 -12.98 -17.35
N SER A 119 -16.95 -14.27 -17.62
CA SER A 119 -17.89 -14.81 -18.61
C SER A 119 -17.84 -14.15 -19.99
N LEU A 120 -16.63 -13.70 -20.40
CA LEU A 120 -16.42 -12.98 -21.67
C LEU A 120 -16.74 -13.81 -22.91
N ASP A 121 -16.87 -15.11 -22.75
CA ASP A 121 -17.28 -16.05 -23.78
C ASP A 121 -18.78 -15.96 -24.16
N VAL A 122 -19.60 -15.35 -23.29
CA VAL A 122 -21.06 -15.23 -23.48
C VAL A 122 -21.59 -13.79 -23.33
N ILE A 123 -20.81 -12.86 -22.79
CA ILE A 123 -21.16 -11.44 -22.77
C ILE A 123 -20.94 -10.86 -24.16
N ASP A 124 -21.93 -10.14 -24.68
CA ASP A 124 -21.88 -9.58 -26.02
C ASP A 124 -20.95 -8.37 -26.14
N SER A 125 -20.85 -7.55 -25.08
CA SER A 125 -19.94 -6.41 -25.04
C SER A 125 -19.63 -5.97 -23.60
N ILE A 126 -18.48 -5.35 -23.41
CA ILE A 126 -18.10 -4.68 -22.16
C ILE A 126 -18.15 -3.15 -22.35
N ARG A 127 -18.80 -2.46 -21.42
CA ARG A 127 -18.74 -1.00 -21.31
C ARG A 127 -17.75 -0.60 -20.22
N VAL A 128 -16.90 0.37 -20.53
CA VAL A 128 -15.98 1.02 -19.58
C VAL A 128 -16.16 2.53 -19.62
N SER A 129 -15.64 3.23 -18.59
CA SER A 129 -15.89 4.67 -18.44
C SER A 129 -15.00 5.56 -19.32
N THR A 130 -13.81 5.11 -19.73
CA THR A 130 -12.86 5.93 -20.52
C THR A 130 -12.18 5.12 -21.62
N GLU A 131 -11.63 5.82 -22.62
CA GLU A 131 -10.87 5.20 -23.71
C GLU A 131 -9.60 4.52 -23.19
N GLY A 132 -8.90 5.14 -22.24
CA GLY A 132 -7.71 4.55 -21.61
C GLY A 132 -8.01 3.22 -20.94
N ILE A 133 -9.14 3.10 -20.21
CA ILE A 133 -9.58 1.85 -19.61
C ILE A 133 -9.96 0.82 -20.67
N LYS A 134 -10.63 1.24 -21.77
CA LYS A 134 -10.96 0.36 -22.91
C LYS A 134 -9.69 -0.31 -23.45
N ASN A 135 -8.68 0.47 -23.77
CA ASN A 135 -7.43 -0.04 -24.35
C ASN A 135 -6.71 -1.00 -23.38
N LYS A 136 -6.69 -0.68 -22.10
CA LYS A 136 -6.14 -1.56 -21.05
C LYS A 136 -6.93 -2.84 -20.90
N PHE A 137 -8.26 -2.78 -20.95
CA PHE A 137 -9.13 -3.96 -20.88
C PHE A 137 -8.90 -4.90 -22.05
N ILE A 138 -8.89 -4.37 -23.30
CA ILE A 138 -8.61 -5.13 -24.52
C ILE A 138 -7.25 -5.85 -24.39
N ASN A 139 -6.19 -5.13 -23.99
CA ASN A 139 -4.85 -5.70 -23.85
C ASN A 139 -4.76 -6.75 -22.74
N LYS A 140 -5.44 -6.53 -21.60
CA LYS A 140 -5.38 -7.45 -20.44
C LYS A 140 -6.13 -8.74 -20.69
N TYR A 141 -7.32 -8.66 -21.30
CA TYR A 141 -8.22 -9.80 -21.46
C TYR A 141 -8.30 -10.34 -22.88
N ASN A 142 -7.65 -9.69 -23.85
CA ASN A 142 -7.72 -10.04 -25.28
C ASN A 142 -9.16 -10.16 -25.77
N TYR A 143 -10.00 -9.18 -25.39
CA TYR A 143 -11.42 -9.14 -25.70
C TYR A 143 -11.75 -7.80 -26.38
N GLU A 144 -12.14 -7.85 -27.66
CA GLU A 144 -12.26 -6.67 -28.53
C GLU A 144 -13.66 -6.00 -28.51
N SER A 145 -14.70 -6.73 -28.04
CA SER A 145 -16.06 -6.20 -27.98
C SER A 145 -16.23 -5.25 -26.81
N VAL A 146 -15.48 -4.15 -26.80
CA VAL A 146 -15.44 -3.15 -25.73
C VAL A 146 -15.76 -1.77 -26.30
N PHE A 147 -16.71 -1.06 -25.71
CA PHE A 147 -16.91 0.36 -25.96
C PHE A 147 -16.67 1.18 -24.70
N TYR A 148 -16.30 2.44 -24.89
CA TYR A 148 -16.25 3.38 -23.77
C TYR A 148 -17.35 4.42 -23.93
N GLN A 149 -17.86 4.84 -22.81
CA GLN A 149 -18.75 6.00 -22.71
C GLN A 149 -18.59 6.59 -21.31
N TYR A 150 -18.39 7.90 -21.22
CA TYR A 150 -18.36 8.57 -19.93
C TYR A 150 -19.69 8.34 -19.19
N VAL A 151 -19.70 8.50 -17.90
CA VAL A 151 -20.95 8.43 -17.13
C VAL A 151 -21.78 9.69 -17.39
N ASN A 152 -23.10 9.58 -17.39
CA ASN A 152 -23.97 10.74 -17.44
C ASN A 152 -23.93 11.48 -16.09
N ALA A 153 -23.76 12.79 -16.12
CA ALA A 153 -23.67 13.66 -14.96
C ALA A 153 -24.80 14.73 -14.94
N GLU A 154 -25.89 14.47 -15.58
CA GLU A 154 -27.07 15.37 -15.65
C GLU A 154 -27.62 15.84 -14.30
N HIS A 155 -27.38 15.06 -13.24
CA HIS A 155 -27.76 15.44 -11.88
C HIS A 155 -26.90 16.57 -11.30
N ILE A 156 -25.85 17.02 -12.00
CA ILE A 156 -24.93 18.04 -11.53
C ILE A 156 -25.37 19.39 -12.15
N ASP A 157 -25.85 20.28 -11.28
CA ASP A 157 -26.20 21.64 -11.69
C ASP A 157 -24.94 22.49 -11.87
N ILE A 158 -24.82 23.15 -13.02
CA ILE A 158 -23.80 24.19 -13.22
C ILE A 158 -24.22 25.44 -12.43
N LYS A 159 -23.37 25.89 -11.53
CA LYS A 159 -23.61 27.06 -10.68
C LYS A 159 -22.58 28.13 -10.93
N GLU A 160 -23.02 29.30 -11.41
CA GLU A 160 -22.14 30.45 -11.42
C GLU A 160 -21.81 30.90 -10.00
N LYS A 161 -20.53 31.03 -9.72
CA LYS A 161 -20.01 31.51 -8.43
C LYS A 161 -19.13 32.73 -8.65
N PRO A 162 -19.18 33.72 -7.76
CA PRO A 162 -18.25 34.82 -7.79
C PRO A 162 -16.83 34.34 -7.58
N ILE A 163 -15.88 34.95 -8.30
CA ILE A 163 -14.45 34.68 -8.18
C ILE A 163 -14.01 35.08 -6.77
N ASN A 164 -13.73 34.12 -5.91
CA ASN A 164 -13.21 34.38 -4.57
C ASN A 164 -12.01 33.50 -4.28
N THR A 165 -10.87 34.11 -3.94
CA THR A 165 -9.57 33.46 -3.70
C THR A 165 -9.46 32.94 -2.27
N LYS A 166 -10.46 32.21 -1.77
CA LYS A 166 -10.34 31.60 -0.44
C LYS A 166 -9.38 30.42 -0.46
N ARG A 167 -8.56 30.32 0.58
CA ARG A 167 -7.55 29.28 0.79
C ARG A 167 -8.13 28.03 1.48
N ASN A 168 -9.32 27.63 1.06
CA ASN A 168 -9.96 26.42 1.58
C ASN A 168 -9.72 25.25 0.62
N LEU A 169 -9.32 24.14 1.19
CA LEU A 169 -9.19 22.85 0.50
C LEU A 169 -10.34 21.95 0.93
N LEU A 170 -10.85 21.12 0.04
CA LEU A 170 -11.94 20.20 0.32
C LEU A 170 -11.59 18.78 -0.14
N ILE A 171 -11.76 17.82 0.75
CA ILE A 171 -11.86 16.40 0.43
C ILE A 171 -13.27 15.94 0.75
N LYS A 172 -13.94 15.29 -0.20
CA LYS A 172 -15.26 14.69 -0.03
C LYS A 172 -15.20 13.24 -0.50
N ALA A 173 -15.02 12.30 0.44
CA ALA A 173 -14.75 10.92 0.12
C ALA A 173 -15.14 9.96 1.25
N ARG A 174 -15.25 8.68 0.94
CA ARG A 174 -15.30 7.63 1.97
C ARG A 174 -13.96 7.57 2.71
N PHE A 175 -14.02 7.46 4.04
CA PHE A 175 -12.83 7.38 4.90
C PHE A 175 -12.25 5.94 4.89
N GLU A 176 -11.62 5.61 3.79
CA GLU A 176 -10.91 4.35 3.58
C GLU A 176 -9.53 4.68 3.00
N ASP A 177 -8.55 4.84 3.88
CA ASP A 177 -7.25 5.42 3.54
C ASP A 177 -6.48 4.60 2.50
N SER A 178 -6.60 3.27 2.52
CA SER A 178 -6.02 2.38 1.52
C SER A 178 -6.49 2.65 0.07
N ILE A 179 -7.67 3.28 -0.09
CA ILE A 179 -8.27 3.59 -1.38
C ILE A 179 -8.21 5.09 -1.68
N LYS A 180 -8.39 5.94 -0.67
CA LYS A 180 -8.49 7.40 -0.84
C LYS A 180 -7.24 8.17 -0.44
N ASP A 181 -6.33 7.53 0.31
CA ASP A 181 -5.00 8.06 0.69
C ASP A 181 -5.04 9.49 1.27
N ILE A 182 -6.07 9.76 2.10
CA ILE A 182 -6.29 11.07 2.71
C ILE A 182 -5.15 11.44 3.66
N SER A 183 -4.51 10.44 4.29
CA SER A 183 -3.33 10.65 5.14
C SER A 183 -2.19 11.38 4.41
N TYR A 184 -2.04 11.18 3.09
CA TYR A 184 -1.10 11.93 2.27
C TYR A 184 -1.39 13.44 2.28
N VAL A 185 -2.65 13.83 2.11
CA VAL A 185 -3.04 15.25 2.10
C VAL A 185 -2.86 15.88 3.48
N ILE A 186 -3.14 15.15 4.57
CA ILE A 186 -2.88 15.63 5.93
C ILE A 186 -1.38 15.89 6.14
N LYS A 187 -0.51 15.02 5.61
CA LYS A 187 0.94 15.23 5.65
C LYS A 187 1.39 16.40 4.77
N LEU A 188 0.79 16.57 3.59
CA LEU A 188 1.00 17.73 2.72
C LEU A 188 0.64 19.03 3.45
N MET A 189 -0.50 19.07 4.14
CA MET A 189 -0.90 20.19 4.97
C MET A 189 0.12 20.49 6.08
N ASN A 190 0.64 19.46 6.76
CA ASN A 190 1.68 19.64 7.74
C ASN A 190 2.93 20.30 7.15
N TYR A 191 3.37 19.85 5.97
CA TYR A 191 4.52 20.43 5.28
C TYR A 191 4.28 21.91 4.95
N ILE A 192 3.14 22.26 4.38
CA ILE A 192 2.78 23.62 4.00
C ILE A 192 2.76 24.55 5.23
N VAL A 193 2.03 24.16 6.27
CA VAL A 193 1.86 24.97 7.49
C VAL A 193 3.19 25.20 8.20
N LYS A 194 4.10 24.21 8.19
CA LYS A 194 5.37 24.28 8.93
C LYS A 194 6.54 24.84 8.12
N ASN A 195 6.54 24.69 6.79
CA ASN A 195 7.69 25.02 5.95
C ASN A 195 7.44 26.18 4.98
N THR A 196 6.22 26.74 4.96
CA THR A 196 5.87 27.86 4.09
C THR A 196 5.21 28.98 4.91
N ASN A 197 5.09 30.19 4.33
CA ASN A 197 4.37 31.31 4.94
C ASN A 197 2.85 31.25 4.71
N LYS A 198 2.30 30.08 4.36
CA LYS A 198 0.89 29.86 4.02
C LYS A 198 0.15 29.10 5.14
N ASN A 199 0.37 29.50 6.39
CA ASN A 199 -0.26 28.87 7.56
C ASN A 199 -1.75 29.16 7.75
N ASP A 200 -2.35 30.00 6.89
CA ASP A 200 -3.77 30.33 6.85
C ASP A 200 -4.63 29.40 5.96
N ILE A 201 -4.00 28.44 5.28
CA ILE A 201 -4.72 27.41 4.49
C ILE A 201 -5.54 26.51 5.41
N GLN A 202 -6.80 26.24 5.03
CA GLN A 202 -7.74 25.40 5.78
C GLN A 202 -8.11 24.17 4.94
N LEU A 203 -8.06 22.95 5.53
CA LEU A 203 -8.47 21.71 4.89
C LEU A 203 -9.75 21.17 5.54
N TYR A 204 -10.78 20.97 4.75
CA TYR A 204 -12.03 20.35 5.15
C TYR A 204 -12.10 18.93 4.60
N ILE A 205 -12.32 17.95 5.49
CA ILE A 205 -12.40 16.53 5.15
C ILE A 205 -13.81 16.06 5.50
N ILE A 206 -14.62 15.77 4.49
CA ILE A 206 -16.03 15.41 4.66
C ILE A 206 -16.26 13.97 4.22
N GLY A 207 -16.87 13.17 5.09
CA GLY A 207 -17.18 11.78 4.79
C GLY A 207 -17.32 10.90 6.03
N TYR A 208 -17.26 9.59 5.81
CA TYR A 208 -17.36 8.59 6.88
C TYR A 208 -16.62 7.31 6.47
N GLY A 209 -16.20 6.52 7.44
CA GLY A 209 -15.58 5.22 7.20
C GLY A 209 -14.57 4.81 8.27
N PRO A 210 -13.93 3.65 8.10
CA PRO A 210 -13.09 3.04 9.14
C PRO A 210 -11.82 3.84 9.46
N SER A 211 -11.35 4.72 8.57
CA SER A 211 -10.11 5.50 8.75
C SER A 211 -10.31 6.84 9.48
N GLU A 212 -11.50 7.15 9.97
CA GLU A 212 -11.77 8.44 10.66
C GLU A 212 -10.87 8.65 11.88
N VAL A 213 -10.69 7.61 12.68
CA VAL A 213 -9.82 7.66 13.86
C VAL A 213 -8.36 7.92 13.46
N LEU A 214 -7.88 7.30 12.38
CA LEU A 214 -6.54 7.55 11.85
C LEU A 214 -6.36 9.04 11.51
N TYR A 215 -7.31 9.64 10.79
CA TYR A 215 -7.21 11.05 10.38
C TYR A 215 -7.20 12.00 11.58
N LYS A 216 -8.10 11.80 12.56
CA LYS A 216 -8.11 12.57 13.81
C LYS A 216 -6.78 12.47 14.55
N ASN A 217 -6.20 11.26 14.62
CA ASN A 217 -4.91 11.03 15.26
C ASN A 217 -3.76 11.71 14.50
N LEU A 218 -3.76 11.71 13.16
CA LEU A 218 -2.74 12.39 12.35
C LEU A 218 -2.83 13.91 12.50
N VAL A 219 -4.05 14.47 12.52
CA VAL A 219 -4.27 15.91 12.76
C VAL A 219 -3.69 16.31 14.12
N LYS A 220 -3.94 15.54 15.17
CA LYS A 220 -3.36 15.76 16.50
C LYS A 220 -1.84 15.60 16.48
N TYR A 221 -1.33 14.56 15.85
CA TYR A 221 0.09 14.26 15.74
C TYR A 221 0.90 15.40 15.08
N TYR A 222 0.34 16.02 14.04
CA TYR A 222 0.97 17.12 13.33
C TYR A 222 0.65 18.51 13.93
N ASN A 223 -0.13 18.60 15.00
CA ASN A 223 -0.63 19.87 15.58
C ASN A 223 -1.38 20.74 14.57
N LEU A 224 -2.29 20.12 13.80
CA LEU A 224 -3.05 20.77 12.72
C LEU A 224 -4.52 21.06 13.08
N GLN A 225 -4.91 21.04 14.36
CA GLN A 225 -6.30 21.22 14.81
C GLN A 225 -6.90 22.58 14.39
N SER A 226 -6.06 23.60 14.20
CA SER A 226 -6.46 24.92 13.70
C SER A 226 -6.60 25.00 12.18
N ASN A 227 -6.10 24.00 11.43
CA ASN A 227 -6.03 24.05 9.97
C ASN A 227 -6.82 22.92 9.30
N VAL A 228 -7.20 21.84 10.03
CA VAL A 228 -7.86 20.66 9.45
C VAL A 228 -9.16 20.38 10.20
N HIS A 229 -10.25 20.40 9.46
CA HIS A 229 -11.64 20.29 9.92
C HIS A 229 -12.27 19.00 9.40
N ILE A 230 -12.58 18.05 10.31
CA ILE A 230 -13.17 16.74 9.93
C ILE A 230 -14.67 16.77 10.21
N ASN A 231 -15.47 16.57 9.17
CA ASN A 231 -16.93 16.58 9.21
C ASN A 231 -17.54 17.88 9.76
N GLU A 232 -16.87 19.00 9.53
CA GLU A 232 -17.40 20.34 9.75
C GLU A 232 -18.12 20.85 8.50
N LYS A 233 -18.68 22.06 8.58
CA LYS A 233 -19.46 22.65 7.48
C LYS A 233 -18.59 22.83 6.22
N GLU A 234 -19.05 22.27 5.11
CA GLU A 234 -18.41 22.38 3.80
C GLU A 234 -18.25 23.86 3.38
N PRO A 235 -17.04 24.28 2.96
CA PRO A 235 -16.81 25.64 2.49
C PRO A 235 -17.46 25.88 1.11
N PHE A 236 -17.95 27.08 0.88
CA PHE A 236 -18.59 27.43 -0.40
C PHE A 236 -17.60 27.54 -1.55
N ASN A 237 -16.41 28.15 -1.30
CA ASN A 237 -15.31 28.25 -2.26
C ASN A 237 -14.15 27.41 -1.76
N TYR A 238 -13.62 26.56 -2.62
CA TYR A 238 -12.56 25.62 -2.28
C TYR A 238 -11.73 25.20 -3.49
N ILE A 239 -10.59 24.60 -3.23
CA ILE A 239 -9.89 23.71 -4.16
C ILE A 239 -10.16 22.29 -3.70
N TYR A 240 -10.76 21.48 -4.55
CA TYR A 240 -10.97 20.07 -4.27
C TYR A 240 -9.64 19.32 -4.36
N ILE A 241 -9.33 18.47 -3.38
CA ILE A 241 -8.13 17.61 -3.41
C ILE A 241 -8.53 16.15 -3.38
N SER A 242 -7.95 15.37 -4.30
CA SER A 242 -8.03 13.92 -4.29
C SER A 242 -6.67 13.29 -4.51
N SER A 243 -6.20 12.55 -3.53
CA SER A 243 -4.95 11.80 -3.58
C SER A 243 -5.15 10.30 -3.84
N SER A 244 -6.36 9.90 -4.24
CA SER A 244 -6.74 8.51 -4.50
C SER A 244 -5.80 7.85 -5.51
N PRO A 245 -5.15 6.71 -5.19
CA PRO A 245 -4.26 6.02 -6.14
C PRO A 245 -4.98 5.44 -7.35
N TYR A 246 -6.30 5.25 -7.24
CA TYR A 246 -7.15 4.79 -8.33
C TYR A 246 -8.50 5.50 -8.29
N GLU A 247 -8.84 6.16 -9.38
CA GLU A 247 -10.15 6.77 -9.61
C GLU A 247 -10.49 6.58 -11.08
N THR A 248 -11.74 6.23 -11.39
CA THR A 248 -12.15 5.99 -12.79
C THR A 248 -12.62 7.26 -13.47
N LEU A 249 -13.31 8.14 -12.74
CA LEU A 249 -13.77 9.42 -13.25
C LEU A 249 -13.86 10.48 -12.15
N GLY A 250 -14.43 10.14 -10.98
CA GLY A 250 -14.57 11.03 -9.82
C GLY A 250 -15.70 12.06 -9.98
N TYR A 251 -16.93 11.70 -9.64
CA TYR A 251 -18.08 12.65 -9.64
C TYR A 251 -17.79 13.94 -8.86
N SER A 252 -17.04 13.85 -7.75
CA SER A 252 -16.68 15.07 -6.98
C SER A 252 -15.77 16.03 -7.75
N ILE A 253 -15.00 15.54 -8.75
CA ILE A 253 -14.22 16.40 -9.65
C ILE A 253 -15.16 17.13 -10.59
N LEU A 254 -16.13 16.43 -11.19
CA LEU A 254 -17.14 17.01 -12.06
C LEU A 254 -18.00 18.05 -11.32
N GLU A 255 -18.47 17.71 -10.11
CA GLU A 255 -19.20 18.65 -9.23
C GLU A 255 -18.37 19.91 -8.93
N THR A 256 -17.07 19.73 -8.70
CA THR A 256 -16.15 20.84 -8.42
C THR A 256 -16.02 21.78 -9.60
N ILE A 257 -15.84 21.25 -10.81
CA ILE A 257 -15.77 22.04 -12.05
C ILE A 257 -17.11 22.73 -12.30
N ALA A 258 -18.23 21.99 -12.22
CA ALA A 258 -19.59 22.54 -12.42
C ALA A 258 -19.93 23.67 -11.43
N HIS A 259 -19.32 23.64 -10.25
CA HIS A 259 -19.48 24.73 -9.26
C HIS A 259 -18.45 25.84 -9.42
N GLY A 260 -17.67 25.87 -10.51
CA GLY A 260 -16.70 26.94 -10.78
C GLY A 260 -15.51 26.95 -9.81
N ASN A 261 -15.25 25.85 -9.13
CA ASN A 261 -14.08 25.63 -8.26
C ASN A 261 -12.96 24.91 -9.03
N ARG A 262 -11.77 24.83 -8.43
CA ARG A 262 -10.63 24.13 -9.00
C ARG A 262 -10.36 22.83 -8.27
N ALA A 263 -9.64 21.92 -8.92
CA ALA A 263 -9.26 20.64 -8.36
C ALA A 263 -7.75 20.38 -8.50
N LEU A 264 -7.17 19.75 -7.47
CA LEU A 264 -5.83 19.20 -7.46
C LEU A 264 -5.96 17.70 -7.21
N VAL A 265 -5.68 16.88 -8.21
CA VAL A 265 -5.98 15.45 -8.15
C VAL A 265 -4.77 14.60 -8.53
N TYR A 266 -4.61 13.47 -7.90
CA TYR A 266 -3.62 12.50 -8.37
C TYR A 266 -4.15 11.82 -9.64
N PRO A 267 -3.37 11.72 -10.73
CA PRO A 267 -3.85 11.17 -12.01
C PRO A 267 -4.23 9.69 -11.92
N GLY A 268 -3.92 9.05 -10.80
CA GLY A 268 -4.04 7.61 -10.59
C GLY A 268 -2.74 6.89 -10.98
N ASN A 269 -2.52 5.70 -10.40
CA ASN A 269 -1.39 4.86 -10.80
C ASN A 269 -1.46 4.40 -12.27
N ASP A 270 -2.62 4.57 -12.87
CA ASP A 270 -2.93 4.22 -14.25
C ASP A 270 -3.11 5.43 -15.20
N ASN A 271 -2.94 6.66 -14.69
CA ASN A 271 -3.06 7.92 -15.41
C ASN A 271 -4.45 8.19 -16.04
N VAL A 272 -5.49 7.51 -15.64
CA VAL A 272 -6.84 7.63 -16.21
C VAL A 272 -7.40 9.05 -16.05
N LEU A 273 -7.20 9.68 -14.89
CA LEU A 273 -7.70 11.04 -14.67
C LEU A 273 -6.96 12.08 -15.52
N GLN A 274 -5.69 11.86 -15.84
CA GLN A 274 -4.93 12.75 -16.72
C GLN A 274 -5.49 12.72 -18.14
N ASP A 275 -5.82 11.54 -18.66
CA ASP A 275 -6.43 11.39 -19.99
C ASP A 275 -7.77 12.16 -20.09
N VAL A 276 -8.56 12.18 -19.01
CA VAL A 276 -9.87 12.85 -18.99
C VAL A 276 -9.75 14.35 -18.76
N TYR A 277 -8.94 14.78 -17.77
CA TYR A 277 -8.99 16.14 -17.24
C TYR A 277 -7.84 17.06 -17.66
N SER A 278 -6.86 16.60 -18.44
CA SER A 278 -5.74 17.44 -18.89
C SER A 278 -6.14 18.70 -19.68
N LYS A 279 -7.30 18.69 -20.31
CA LYS A 279 -7.87 19.81 -21.07
C LYS A 279 -8.63 20.83 -20.23
N TYR A 280 -8.92 20.54 -18.94
CA TYR A 280 -9.66 21.43 -18.04
C TYR A 280 -8.72 22.40 -17.33
N TYR A 281 -8.96 23.68 -17.44
CA TYR A 281 -8.20 24.73 -16.73
C TYR A 281 -8.36 24.63 -15.22
N ALA A 282 -9.50 24.12 -14.75
CA ALA A 282 -9.78 23.89 -13.34
C ALA A 282 -8.88 22.84 -12.69
N VAL A 283 -8.28 21.91 -13.45
CA VAL A 283 -7.61 20.73 -12.90
C VAL A 283 -6.09 20.85 -12.99
N ARG A 284 -5.42 20.47 -11.90
CA ARG A 284 -3.97 20.24 -11.82
C ARG A 284 -3.72 18.89 -11.18
N PHE A 285 -2.52 18.35 -11.40
CA PHE A 285 -2.19 16.99 -10.99
C PHE A 285 -1.14 16.98 -9.90
N LEU A 286 -1.33 16.05 -8.93
CA LEU A 286 -0.37 15.69 -7.88
C LEU A 286 0.67 14.72 -8.44
N GLU A 287 1.92 14.88 -8.00
CA GLU A 287 3.04 13.98 -8.33
C GLU A 287 3.32 12.95 -7.22
N LYS A 288 2.64 13.07 -6.07
CA LYS A 288 2.89 12.27 -4.85
C LYS A 288 4.28 12.50 -4.26
N ASN A 289 4.85 13.66 -4.50
CA ASN A 289 6.02 14.21 -3.82
C ASN A 289 5.57 15.41 -2.99
N ILE A 290 5.80 15.38 -1.69
CA ILE A 290 5.30 16.40 -0.75
C ILE A 290 5.83 17.81 -1.09
N ILE A 291 7.08 17.93 -1.52
CA ILE A 291 7.70 19.23 -1.83
C ILE A 291 7.10 19.76 -3.12
N GLU A 292 7.13 19.00 -4.20
CA GLU A 292 6.58 19.36 -5.51
C GLU A 292 5.08 19.67 -5.42
N ASP A 293 4.32 18.81 -4.73
CA ASP A 293 2.89 18.99 -4.55
C ASP A 293 2.54 20.23 -3.71
N SER A 294 3.41 20.62 -2.76
CA SER A 294 3.23 21.86 -2.02
C SER A 294 3.41 23.09 -2.91
N GLU A 295 4.39 23.06 -3.84
CA GLU A 295 4.61 24.14 -4.81
C GLU A 295 3.47 24.25 -5.82
N ILE A 296 2.99 23.10 -6.34
CA ILE A 296 1.84 23.05 -7.25
C ILE A 296 0.60 23.62 -6.56
N LEU A 297 0.32 23.22 -5.31
CA LEU A 297 -0.85 23.71 -4.56
C LEU A 297 -0.76 25.21 -4.28
N ILE A 298 0.40 25.71 -3.85
CA ILE A 298 0.60 27.15 -3.59
C ILE A 298 0.43 27.93 -4.90
N SER A 299 1.02 27.50 -5.99
CA SER A 299 0.83 28.10 -7.32
C SER A 299 -0.63 28.11 -7.73
N LEU A 300 -1.37 27.02 -7.47
CA LEU A 300 -2.79 26.94 -7.76
C LEU A 300 -3.61 27.92 -6.90
N ILE A 301 -3.28 28.08 -5.61
CA ILE A 301 -3.94 29.03 -4.71
C ILE A 301 -3.70 30.49 -5.17
N ASP A 302 -2.48 30.81 -5.56
CA ASP A 302 -2.06 32.17 -5.92
C ASP A 302 -2.44 32.55 -7.36
N SER A 303 -2.74 31.58 -8.25
CA SER A 303 -3.18 31.84 -9.62
C SER A 303 -4.69 32.16 -9.70
N LYS A 304 -5.06 32.93 -10.72
CA LYS A 304 -6.46 33.24 -11.01
C LYS A 304 -7.07 32.16 -11.92
N TYR A 305 -8.32 31.82 -11.66
CA TYR A 305 -9.16 31.03 -12.55
C TYR A 305 -10.19 32.01 -13.16
N THR A 306 -9.88 32.42 -14.39
CA THR A 306 -10.61 33.51 -15.07
C THR A 306 -12.01 33.08 -15.51
N GLN A 307 -12.89 34.04 -15.80
CA GLN A 307 -14.22 33.72 -16.31
C GLN A 307 -14.15 32.98 -17.66
N GLN A 308 -13.27 33.42 -18.56
CA GLN A 308 -13.06 32.76 -19.85
C GLN A 308 -12.64 31.28 -19.70
N GLU A 309 -11.72 30.98 -18.77
CA GLU A 309 -11.30 29.58 -18.49
C GLU A 309 -12.45 28.74 -17.94
N ARG A 310 -13.32 29.34 -17.08
CA ARG A 310 -14.49 28.64 -16.55
C ARG A 310 -15.53 28.37 -17.65
N ASP A 311 -15.78 29.30 -18.51
CA ASP A 311 -16.73 29.14 -19.61
C ASP A 311 -16.29 28.01 -20.54
N ILE A 312 -14.98 27.89 -20.83
CA ILE A 312 -14.42 26.78 -21.60
C ILE A 312 -14.61 25.46 -20.85
N ASP A 313 -14.32 25.43 -19.55
CA ASP A 313 -14.47 24.23 -18.75
C ASP A 313 -15.94 23.78 -18.63
N PHE A 314 -16.88 24.73 -18.51
CA PHE A 314 -18.31 24.44 -18.50
C PHE A 314 -18.82 23.92 -19.86
N ASP A 315 -18.33 24.46 -20.96
CA ASP A 315 -18.65 23.97 -22.30
C ASP A 315 -18.14 22.54 -22.51
N ASN A 316 -16.91 22.24 -22.06
CA ASN A 316 -16.37 20.92 -22.12
C ASN A 316 -17.17 19.92 -21.24
N LEU A 317 -17.56 20.35 -20.04
CA LEU A 317 -18.34 19.53 -19.11
C LEU A 317 -19.72 19.21 -19.69
N ASN A 318 -20.42 20.24 -20.20
CA ASN A 318 -21.73 20.07 -20.86
C ASN A 318 -21.63 19.09 -22.03
N LYS A 319 -20.65 19.28 -22.90
CA LYS A 319 -20.49 18.47 -24.10
C LYS A 319 -20.20 17.00 -23.82
N GLU A 320 -19.48 16.72 -22.73
CA GLU A 320 -18.94 15.38 -22.49
C GLU A 320 -19.72 14.58 -21.45
N PHE A 321 -20.31 15.24 -20.46
CA PHE A 321 -20.90 14.59 -19.31
C PHE A 321 -22.38 14.89 -19.08
N ILE A 322 -22.93 15.95 -19.69
CA ILE A 322 -24.35 16.29 -19.61
C ILE A 322 -24.95 16.05 -20.99
N ASP A 323 -25.46 14.85 -21.20
CA ASP A 323 -25.85 14.35 -22.52
C ASP A 323 -27.30 13.84 -22.48
N SER A 324 -28.23 14.62 -23.03
CA SER A 324 -29.64 14.22 -23.15
C SER A 324 -29.89 13.03 -24.08
N GLU A 325 -28.95 12.72 -24.98
CA GLU A 325 -28.99 11.56 -25.88
C GLU A 325 -28.17 10.39 -25.34
N TYR A 326 -27.86 10.36 -24.06
CA TYR A 326 -26.94 9.38 -23.45
C TYR A 326 -27.32 7.93 -23.71
N SER A 327 -28.60 7.58 -23.51
CA SER A 327 -29.06 6.19 -23.71
C SER A 327 -29.08 5.78 -25.17
N GLU A 328 -29.37 6.72 -26.10
CA GLU A 328 -29.32 6.47 -27.54
C GLU A 328 -27.89 6.19 -28.01
N LYS A 329 -26.94 7.01 -27.55
CA LYS A 329 -25.50 6.79 -27.81
C LYS A 329 -24.98 5.51 -27.18
N TYR A 330 -25.48 5.16 -26.00
CA TYR A 330 -25.13 3.90 -25.33
C TYR A 330 -25.51 2.69 -26.20
N ILE A 331 -26.73 2.66 -26.68
CA ILE A 331 -27.23 1.60 -27.58
C ILE A 331 -26.53 1.62 -28.94
N ALA A 332 -26.25 2.81 -29.51
CA ALA A 332 -25.53 2.96 -30.76
C ALA A 332 -24.09 2.41 -30.67
N ASN A 333 -23.36 2.80 -29.63
CA ASN A 333 -21.99 2.31 -29.35
C ASN A 333 -21.96 0.78 -29.20
N PHE A 334 -22.90 0.24 -28.42
CA PHE A 334 -23.06 -1.21 -28.26
C PHE A 334 -23.32 -1.89 -29.61
N ASN A 335 -24.25 -1.42 -30.41
CA ASN A 335 -24.59 -2.00 -31.73
C ASN A 335 -23.42 -1.92 -32.72
N GLN A 336 -22.63 -0.84 -32.67
CA GLN A 336 -21.44 -0.68 -33.52
C GLN A 336 -20.38 -1.75 -33.21
N VAL A 337 -20.11 -1.97 -31.94
CA VAL A 337 -19.09 -2.94 -31.50
C VAL A 337 -19.51 -4.37 -31.80
N ILE A 338 -20.78 -4.73 -31.58
CA ILE A 338 -21.31 -6.05 -31.91
C ILE A 338 -21.25 -6.34 -33.44
N LYS A 339 -21.61 -5.34 -34.26
CA LYS A 339 -21.52 -5.48 -35.74
C LYS A 339 -20.08 -5.72 -36.17
N GLY A 340 -19.14 -4.99 -35.62
CA GLY A 340 -17.70 -5.19 -35.86
C GLY A 340 -17.23 -6.57 -35.46
N HIS A 341 -17.65 -7.06 -34.29
CA HIS A 341 -17.30 -8.38 -33.77
C HIS A 341 -17.88 -9.51 -34.59
N SER A 342 -19.13 -9.40 -35.06
CA SER A 342 -19.75 -10.40 -35.94
C SER A 342 -19.07 -10.52 -37.31
N LEU A 343 -18.51 -9.44 -37.82
CA LEU A 343 -17.71 -9.43 -39.05
C LEU A 343 -16.33 -10.06 -38.83
N ALA A 344 -15.69 -9.77 -37.70
CA ALA A 344 -14.41 -10.35 -37.30
C ALA A 344 -14.53 -11.87 -37.07
N ILE A 345 -15.60 -12.34 -36.42
CA ILE A 345 -15.88 -13.78 -36.21
C ILE A 345 -16.14 -14.50 -37.54
N LYS A 346 -16.80 -13.87 -38.52
CA LYS A 346 -17.00 -14.46 -39.87
C LYS A 346 -15.67 -14.62 -40.63
N ASN A 347 -14.72 -13.75 -40.45
CA ASN A 347 -13.38 -13.82 -41.04
C ASN A 347 -12.42 -14.74 -40.27
N TYR A 348 -12.72 -15.06 -39.01
CA TYR A 348 -11.91 -15.90 -38.11
C TYR A 348 -12.48 -17.31 -37.96
N LYS A 349 -12.86 -17.95 -39.05
CA LYS A 349 -13.10 -19.39 -39.06
C LYS A 349 -11.79 -20.14 -38.79
N GLY A 350 -11.39 -20.20 -37.55
CA GLY A 350 -10.28 -21.09 -37.27
C GLY A 350 -9.54 -21.04 -35.96
N LYS A 351 -9.69 -20.10 -35.04
CA LYS A 351 -8.86 -20.11 -33.82
C LYS A 351 -9.37 -19.34 -32.58
N TYR A 352 -10.66 -19.14 -32.40
CA TYR A 352 -11.19 -18.88 -31.05
C TYR A 352 -11.80 -20.13 -30.45
N THR A 353 -10.99 -21.13 -30.24
CA THR A 353 -11.18 -21.93 -29.05
C THR A 353 -10.57 -21.09 -27.95
N PHE A 354 -11.40 -20.34 -27.22
CA PHE A 354 -11.09 -19.91 -25.86
C PHE A 354 -10.83 -21.25 -25.11
N LYS A 355 -9.58 -21.69 -25.19
CA LYS A 355 -9.11 -22.67 -24.21
C LYS A 355 -9.02 -21.82 -22.97
N PRO A 356 -9.91 -22.03 -21.97
CA PRO A 356 -9.72 -21.43 -20.69
C PRO A 356 -8.25 -21.66 -20.38
N LYS A 357 -7.49 -20.62 -19.99
CA LYS A 357 -6.14 -20.75 -19.39
C LYS A 357 -6.24 -21.50 -18.03
N ASN A 358 -7.04 -22.59 -17.93
CA ASN A 358 -7.80 -22.97 -16.76
C ASN A 358 -7.46 -24.32 -16.23
N LYS A 359 -6.23 -24.43 -15.77
CA LYS A 359 -5.96 -25.37 -14.68
C LYS A 359 -6.53 -24.87 -13.34
N ILE A 360 -6.71 -23.55 -13.15
CA ILE A 360 -7.35 -22.92 -11.99
C ILE A 360 -8.85 -23.20 -11.94
N GLU A 361 -9.58 -23.16 -13.08
CA GLU A 361 -11.00 -23.54 -13.12
C GLU A 361 -11.25 -25.01 -12.76
N LYS A 362 -10.38 -25.93 -13.20
CA LYS A 362 -10.44 -27.33 -12.74
C LYS A 362 -10.22 -27.49 -11.24
N LEU A 363 -9.44 -26.58 -10.63
CA LEU A 363 -9.25 -26.53 -9.19
C LEU A 363 -10.50 -25.98 -8.47
N ASN A 364 -11.10 -24.93 -9.01
CA ASN A 364 -12.33 -24.34 -8.47
C ASN A 364 -13.53 -25.31 -8.62
N SER A 365 -13.62 -26.04 -9.74
CA SER A 365 -14.62 -27.11 -9.91
C SER A 365 -14.47 -28.22 -8.85
N GLY A 366 -13.25 -28.58 -8.46
CA GLY A 366 -13.01 -29.53 -7.37
C GLY A 366 -13.48 -29.00 -6.01
N LYS A 367 -13.30 -27.72 -5.74
CA LYS A 367 -13.80 -27.05 -4.52
C LYS A 367 -15.33 -26.98 -4.50
N ILE A 368 -15.94 -26.64 -5.61
CA ILE A 368 -17.40 -26.61 -5.80
C ILE A 368 -17.99 -28.02 -5.64
N LEU A 369 -17.36 -29.02 -6.25
CA LEU A 369 -17.76 -30.42 -6.11
C LEU A 369 -17.66 -30.90 -4.66
N TYR A 370 -16.56 -30.58 -3.97
CA TYR A 370 -16.39 -30.89 -2.54
C TYR A 370 -17.49 -30.25 -1.70
N LYS A 371 -17.82 -28.96 -1.96
CA LYS A 371 -18.91 -28.25 -1.28
C LYS A 371 -20.25 -28.93 -1.52
N LYS A 372 -20.57 -29.28 -2.78
CA LYS A 372 -21.79 -30.01 -3.15
C LYS A 372 -21.89 -31.40 -2.50
N LEU A 373 -20.76 -32.13 -2.41
CA LEU A 373 -20.72 -33.45 -1.78
C LEU A 373 -20.89 -33.35 -0.25
N LYS A 374 -20.37 -32.29 0.38
CA LYS A 374 -20.56 -32.00 1.80
C LYS A 374 -22.01 -31.68 2.16
N GLU A 375 -22.78 -31.15 1.22
CA GLU A 375 -24.21 -30.80 1.39
C GLU A 375 -25.15 -31.97 1.17
N LYS A 376 -24.71 -33.09 0.54
CA LYS A 376 -25.55 -34.29 0.34
C LYS A 376 -25.70 -35.08 1.65
N PRO A 377 -26.93 -35.44 2.07
CA PRO A 377 -27.18 -36.04 3.39
C PRO A 377 -26.39 -37.34 3.64
N PHE A 378 -26.24 -38.21 2.64
CA PHE A 378 -25.55 -39.50 2.77
C PHE A 378 -24.02 -39.34 2.81
N LEU A 379 -23.45 -38.35 2.07
CA LEU A 379 -22.02 -38.15 1.94
C LEU A 379 -21.48 -37.11 2.98
N SER A 380 -22.38 -36.35 3.59
CA SER A 380 -22.02 -35.28 4.53
C SER A 380 -21.19 -35.78 5.73
N ARG A 381 -21.50 -36.99 6.21
CA ARG A 381 -20.81 -37.60 7.37
C ARG A 381 -19.32 -37.88 7.07
N ILE A 382 -19.00 -38.27 5.84
CA ILE A 382 -17.63 -38.54 5.40
C ILE A 382 -16.89 -37.23 5.12
N PHE A 383 -17.51 -36.31 4.37
CA PHE A 383 -16.86 -35.07 3.93
C PHE A 383 -16.84 -33.94 4.98
N LYS A 384 -17.58 -34.08 6.11
CA LYS A 384 -17.46 -33.24 7.30
C LYS A 384 -16.40 -33.73 8.28
N ASN A 385 -15.86 -34.95 8.11
CA ASN A 385 -14.83 -35.49 8.98
C ASN A 385 -13.55 -34.65 8.81
N GLU A 386 -12.95 -34.27 9.94
CA GLU A 386 -11.77 -33.37 9.99
C GLU A 386 -10.57 -33.95 9.24
N PHE A 387 -10.36 -35.25 9.28
CA PHE A 387 -9.28 -35.93 8.58
C PHE A 387 -9.42 -35.80 7.05
N PHE A 388 -10.61 -36.03 6.50
CA PHE A 388 -10.88 -35.84 5.07
C PHE A 388 -10.78 -34.36 4.66
N PHE A 389 -11.25 -33.46 5.51
CA PHE A 389 -11.12 -32.03 5.27
C PHE A 389 -9.65 -31.58 5.24
N ARG A 390 -8.83 -32.01 6.19
CA ARG A 390 -7.38 -31.74 6.20
C ARG A 390 -6.68 -32.34 4.97
N GLY A 391 -6.99 -33.59 4.62
CA GLY A 391 -6.44 -34.24 3.44
C GLY A 391 -6.78 -33.51 2.15
N PHE A 392 -8.06 -33.12 1.97
CA PHE A 392 -8.52 -32.34 0.82
C PHE A 392 -7.86 -30.95 0.78
N LYS A 393 -7.78 -30.26 1.91
CA LYS A 393 -7.13 -28.95 2.03
C LYS A 393 -5.65 -29.02 1.63
N ASN A 394 -4.92 -30.05 2.10
CA ASN A 394 -3.51 -30.24 1.79
C ASN A 394 -3.30 -30.59 0.32
N TYR A 395 -4.12 -31.49 -0.24
CA TYR A 395 -4.09 -31.83 -1.66
C TYR A 395 -4.35 -30.60 -2.54
N TYR A 396 -5.38 -29.80 -2.18
CA TYR A 396 -5.73 -28.58 -2.90
C TYR A 396 -4.61 -27.53 -2.81
N LYS A 397 -4.03 -27.34 -1.62
CA LYS A 397 -2.88 -26.45 -1.39
C LYS A 397 -1.70 -26.84 -2.28
N LYS A 398 -1.26 -28.10 -2.21
CA LYS A 398 -0.14 -28.63 -3.00
C LYS A 398 -0.38 -28.52 -4.53
N ARG A 399 -1.61 -28.76 -4.97
CA ARG A 399 -1.97 -28.63 -6.39
C ARG A 399 -1.97 -27.17 -6.86
N LYS A 400 -2.43 -26.23 -6.02
CA LYS A 400 -2.37 -24.79 -6.28
C LYS A 400 -0.91 -24.30 -6.32
N GLU A 401 -0.08 -24.78 -5.43
CA GLU A 401 1.36 -24.49 -5.39
C GLU A 401 2.05 -24.94 -6.68
N ASN A 402 1.82 -26.19 -7.11
CA ASN A 402 2.39 -26.71 -8.36
C ASN A 402 1.89 -25.95 -9.60
N LEU A 403 0.65 -25.46 -9.58
CA LEU A 403 0.09 -24.68 -10.67
C LEU A 403 0.72 -23.28 -10.73
N ASN A 404 0.83 -22.63 -9.58
CA ASN A 404 1.49 -21.36 -9.46
C ASN A 404 2.96 -21.44 -9.89
N LYS A 405 3.66 -22.51 -9.50
CA LYS A 405 5.04 -22.77 -9.94
C LYS A 405 5.13 -22.86 -11.47
N LYS A 406 4.20 -23.57 -12.12
CA LYS A 406 4.16 -23.68 -13.60
C LYS A 406 3.83 -22.37 -14.32
N ILE A 407 3.03 -21.51 -13.70
CA ILE A 407 2.77 -20.15 -14.24
C ILE A 407 4.03 -19.29 -14.11
N LEU A 408 4.75 -19.43 -13.01
CA LEU A 408 6.01 -18.75 -12.74
C LEU A 408 7.12 -19.14 -13.72
N ASP A 409 7.21 -20.42 -14.06
CA ASP A 409 8.23 -20.94 -14.98
C ASP A 409 8.13 -20.32 -16.40
N ASN A 410 7.02 -19.65 -16.70
CA ASN A 410 6.80 -18.94 -17.98
C ASN A 410 7.11 -17.42 -17.92
N ILE A 411 7.52 -16.88 -16.74
CA ILE A 411 7.85 -15.46 -16.60
C ILE A 411 9.36 -15.34 -16.51
N THR A 412 9.97 -14.59 -17.43
CA THR A 412 11.39 -14.26 -17.38
C THR A 412 11.56 -13.00 -16.54
N PRO A 413 12.27 -13.06 -15.39
CA PRO A 413 12.56 -11.88 -14.61
C PRO A 413 13.38 -10.86 -15.39
N GLN A 414 13.08 -9.56 -15.26
CA GLN A 414 13.69 -8.48 -16.01
C GLN A 414 14.92 -7.93 -15.28
N GLU A 415 16.05 -7.86 -15.98
CA GLU A 415 17.37 -7.44 -15.44
C GLU A 415 17.36 -6.01 -14.87
N ASN A 416 16.55 -5.11 -15.45
CA ASN A 416 16.44 -3.73 -15.00
C ASN A 416 15.48 -3.52 -13.83
N LYS A 417 14.88 -4.60 -13.25
CA LYS A 417 13.89 -4.49 -12.20
C LYS A 417 14.36 -5.07 -10.87
N VAL A 418 14.16 -4.29 -9.81
CA VAL A 418 14.56 -4.60 -8.44
C VAL A 418 13.34 -4.55 -7.52
N PHE A 419 13.20 -5.57 -6.68
CA PHE A 419 12.18 -5.63 -5.65
C PHE A 419 12.83 -5.47 -4.28
N ILE A 420 12.32 -4.53 -3.49
CA ILE A 420 12.82 -4.20 -2.15
C ILE A 420 11.73 -4.45 -1.11
N GLU A 421 12.06 -5.11 -0.01
CA GLU A 421 11.14 -5.25 1.12
C GLU A 421 11.86 -5.05 2.46
N SER A 422 11.35 -4.12 3.26
CA SER A 422 11.73 -3.91 4.66
C SER A 422 10.61 -4.37 5.58
N PHE A 423 10.90 -5.27 6.52
CA PHE A 423 9.98 -5.67 7.62
C PHE A 423 8.54 -5.94 7.14
N HIS A 424 8.38 -6.71 6.06
CA HIS A 424 7.09 -7.04 5.43
C HIS A 424 6.29 -5.80 4.98
N GLY A 425 6.97 -4.73 4.60
CA GLY A 425 6.36 -3.47 4.19
C GLY A 425 5.83 -2.60 5.33
N ASN A 426 6.14 -2.92 6.60
CA ASN A 426 5.62 -2.15 7.76
C ASN A 426 6.34 -0.82 7.97
N ASN A 427 7.52 -0.66 7.42
CA ASN A 427 8.22 0.61 7.27
C ASN A 427 9.23 0.53 6.13
N PHE A 428 9.83 1.66 5.75
CA PHE A 428 10.90 1.71 4.76
C PHE A 428 12.19 2.14 5.44
N SER A 429 12.99 1.17 5.91
CA SER A 429 14.18 1.39 6.73
C SER A 429 15.18 0.23 6.65
N GLY A 430 16.31 0.35 7.35
CA GLY A 430 17.36 -0.66 7.42
C GLY A 430 18.06 -0.88 6.08
N ASP A 431 18.83 -1.96 5.98
CA ASP A 431 19.65 -2.25 4.80
C ASP A 431 18.89 -2.17 3.46
N PRO A 432 17.64 -2.68 3.33
CA PRO A 432 16.90 -2.56 2.07
C PRO A 432 16.70 -1.12 1.59
N LYS A 433 16.45 -0.16 2.50
CA LYS A 433 16.33 1.27 2.16
C LYS A 433 17.64 1.81 1.62
N TYR A 434 18.75 1.57 2.31
CA TYR A 434 20.05 2.12 1.93
C TYR A 434 20.61 1.46 0.67
N ILE A 435 20.29 0.20 0.43
CA ILE A 435 20.54 -0.47 -0.86
C ILE A 435 19.71 0.18 -1.97
N ALA A 436 18.41 0.45 -1.75
CA ALA A 436 17.59 1.13 -2.76
C ALA A 436 18.14 2.51 -3.12
N LEU A 437 18.57 3.29 -2.14
CA LEU A 437 19.21 4.60 -2.34
C LEU A 437 20.57 4.47 -3.06
N SER A 438 21.36 3.43 -2.74
CA SER A 438 22.61 3.14 -3.44
C SER A 438 22.39 2.72 -4.90
N ILE A 439 21.35 1.93 -5.18
CA ILE A 439 20.94 1.60 -6.57
C ILE A 439 20.54 2.85 -7.33
N GLN A 440 19.70 3.71 -6.74
CA GLN A 440 19.28 4.97 -7.35
C GLN A 440 20.47 5.88 -7.70
N LYS A 441 21.48 5.92 -6.83
CA LYS A 441 22.70 6.73 -7.01
C LYS A 441 23.63 6.20 -8.07
N HIS A 442 23.81 4.88 -8.19
CA HIS A 442 24.85 4.26 -9.00
C HIS A 442 24.34 3.48 -10.22
N TYR A 443 23.04 3.12 -10.25
CA TYR A 443 22.38 2.28 -11.26
C TYR A 443 20.99 2.84 -11.58
N ASN A 444 20.94 4.12 -12.01
CA ASN A 444 19.70 4.88 -12.20
C ASN A 444 18.77 4.34 -13.29
N GLU A 445 19.27 3.43 -14.15
CA GLU A 445 18.47 2.71 -15.14
C GLU A 445 17.58 1.60 -14.52
N LYS A 446 17.79 1.27 -13.26
CA LYS A 446 17.01 0.24 -12.57
C LYS A 446 15.67 0.79 -12.07
N GLU A 447 14.60 0.07 -12.36
CA GLU A 447 13.25 0.35 -11.84
C GLU A 447 13.07 -0.33 -10.48
N ILE A 448 12.80 0.45 -9.42
CA ILE A 448 12.78 -0.03 -8.04
C ILE A 448 11.34 -0.06 -7.51
N PHE A 449 10.88 -1.26 -7.15
CA PHE A 449 9.58 -1.50 -6.50
C PHE A 449 9.78 -1.82 -5.03
N VAL A 450 9.09 -1.10 -4.15
CA VAL A 450 9.25 -1.26 -2.70
C VAL A 450 7.95 -1.73 -2.06
N SER A 451 8.02 -2.80 -1.27
CA SER A 451 6.87 -3.35 -0.55
C SER A 451 6.35 -2.39 0.53
N SER A 452 5.04 -2.23 0.62
CA SER A 452 4.34 -1.37 1.57
C SER A 452 3.11 -2.05 2.17
N SER A 453 2.93 -2.00 3.47
CA SER A 453 1.74 -2.56 4.15
C SER A 453 0.56 -1.58 4.20
N ASN A 454 0.81 -0.27 4.14
CA ASN A 454 -0.21 0.77 4.27
C ASN A 454 0.20 2.10 3.61
N SER A 455 -0.74 3.03 3.54
CA SER A 455 -0.56 4.33 2.91
C SER A 455 0.48 5.23 3.58
N LEU A 456 0.71 5.09 4.88
CA LEU A 456 1.73 5.87 5.57
C LEU A 456 3.14 5.49 5.11
N VAL A 457 3.38 4.19 4.91
CA VAL A 457 4.65 3.70 4.35
C VAL A 457 4.80 4.11 2.87
N ASP A 458 3.70 4.12 2.09
CA ASP A 458 3.73 4.60 0.71
C ASP A 458 4.32 6.01 0.60
N ILE A 459 3.97 6.89 1.55
CA ILE A 459 4.46 8.27 1.59
C ILE A 459 5.98 8.30 1.73
N GLU A 460 6.54 7.52 2.65
CA GLU A 460 8.00 7.47 2.86
C GLU A 460 8.74 6.89 1.65
N ILE A 461 8.17 5.87 1.01
CA ILE A 461 8.73 5.27 -0.21
C ILE A 461 8.75 6.28 -1.36
N ARG A 462 7.64 6.98 -1.59
CA ARG A 462 7.52 7.99 -2.65
C ARG A 462 8.42 9.20 -2.43
N ASN A 463 8.58 9.64 -1.18
CA ASN A 463 9.51 10.73 -0.84
C ASN A 463 10.98 10.40 -1.18
N CYS A 464 11.30 9.11 -1.30
CA CYS A 464 12.62 8.66 -1.80
C CYS A 464 12.64 8.43 -3.32
N GLY A 465 11.56 8.69 -4.05
CA GLY A 465 11.47 8.53 -5.51
C GLY A 465 11.18 7.09 -5.96
N PHE A 466 10.69 6.21 -5.08
CA PHE A 466 10.42 4.81 -5.41
C PHE A 466 8.93 4.50 -5.58
N ILE A 467 8.62 3.35 -6.19
CA ILE A 467 7.25 2.89 -6.48
C ILE A 467 6.77 1.96 -5.36
N PRO A 468 5.77 2.35 -4.53
CA PRO A 468 5.24 1.48 -3.50
C PRO A 468 4.34 0.40 -4.10
N ILE A 469 4.51 -0.84 -3.61
CA ILE A 469 3.72 -2.01 -3.99
C ILE A 469 3.05 -2.59 -2.74
N ARG A 470 1.72 -2.66 -2.74
CA ARG A 470 0.97 -3.12 -1.56
C ARG A 470 1.23 -4.58 -1.25
N PHE A 471 1.77 -4.85 -0.04
CA PHE A 471 1.98 -6.20 0.48
C PHE A 471 0.67 -7.00 0.48
N GLY A 472 0.75 -8.27 0.13
CA GLY A 472 -0.40 -9.17 0.18
C GLY A 472 -1.35 -9.11 -1.03
N THR A 473 -1.10 -8.22 -2.01
CA THR A 473 -1.91 -8.08 -3.23
C THR A 473 -1.40 -8.95 -4.39
N GLN A 474 -2.20 -9.07 -5.43
CA GLN A 474 -1.79 -9.74 -6.67
C GLN A 474 -0.66 -8.96 -7.36
N ASN A 475 -0.71 -7.63 -7.37
CA ASN A 475 0.35 -6.77 -7.91
C ASN A 475 1.69 -7.01 -7.21
N TYR A 476 1.69 -7.23 -5.87
CA TYR A 476 2.90 -7.64 -5.14
C TYR A 476 3.50 -8.92 -5.71
N ILE A 477 2.66 -9.95 -5.95
CA ILE A 477 3.11 -11.23 -6.50
C ILE A 477 3.69 -11.05 -7.91
N GLU A 478 3.03 -10.25 -8.76
CA GLU A 478 3.47 -9.98 -10.13
C GLU A 478 4.79 -9.20 -10.16
N LYS A 479 4.91 -8.13 -9.38
CA LYS A 479 6.15 -7.34 -9.31
C LYS A 479 7.30 -8.15 -8.73
N PHE A 480 7.06 -8.92 -7.66
CA PHE A 480 8.05 -9.85 -7.11
C PHE A 480 8.56 -10.84 -8.18
N ARG A 481 7.65 -11.38 -9.00
CA ARG A 481 8.00 -12.34 -10.08
C ARG A 481 8.76 -11.72 -11.22
N ASN A 482 8.43 -10.48 -11.59
CA ASN A 482 9.02 -9.79 -12.73
C ASN A 482 10.40 -9.18 -12.43
N CYS A 483 10.75 -9.00 -11.17
CA CYS A 483 12.04 -8.45 -10.78
C CYS A 483 13.14 -9.52 -10.78
N LYS A 484 14.29 -9.20 -11.38
CA LYS A 484 15.48 -10.08 -11.34
C LYS A 484 16.10 -10.12 -9.95
N TYR A 485 16.23 -8.96 -9.31
CA TYR A 485 16.92 -8.81 -8.03
C TYR A 485 15.89 -8.55 -6.93
N ILE A 486 16.04 -9.26 -5.80
CA ILE A 486 15.14 -9.17 -4.65
C ILE A 486 15.98 -8.96 -3.40
N PHE A 487 15.84 -7.80 -2.74
CA PHE A 487 16.50 -7.50 -1.47
C PHE A 487 15.47 -7.45 -0.35
N MET A 488 15.69 -8.25 0.70
CA MET A 488 14.78 -8.33 1.84
C MET A 488 15.54 -8.50 3.14
N ASN A 489 15.05 -7.89 4.23
CA ASN A 489 15.59 -8.08 5.57
C ASN A 489 14.74 -9.01 6.46
N GLY A 490 13.60 -9.44 5.99
CA GLY A 490 12.70 -10.37 6.65
C GLY A 490 12.48 -11.65 5.85
N ASN A 491 11.50 -12.43 6.26
CA ASN A 491 11.10 -13.62 5.53
C ASN A 491 10.21 -13.27 4.34
N SER A 492 10.43 -13.87 3.18
CA SER A 492 9.52 -13.70 2.05
C SER A 492 8.12 -14.22 2.37
N TRP A 493 7.11 -13.57 1.82
CA TRP A 493 5.73 -14.05 1.94
C TRP A 493 5.57 -15.48 1.40
N ASP A 494 4.88 -16.36 2.12
CA ASP A 494 4.75 -17.78 1.77
C ASP A 494 4.01 -18.03 0.44
N LYS A 495 3.29 -17.02 -0.07
CA LYS A 495 2.58 -17.13 -1.36
C LYS A 495 3.44 -16.75 -2.58
N VAL A 496 4.65 -16.24 -2.38
CA VAL A 496 5.57 -15.96 -3.47
C VAL A 496 6.61 -17.06 -3.63
N TYR A 497 6.85 -17.43 -4.87
CA TYR A 497 7.83 -18.43 -5.25
C TYR A 497 8.96 -17.74 -6.00
N LYS A 498 10.20 -18.00 -5.61
CA LYS A 498 11.38 -17.54 -6.32
C LYS A 498 11.51 -18.30 -7.63
N HIS A 499 11.74 -17.58 -8.73
CA HIS A 499 12.14 -18.17 -10.02
C HIS A 499 13.64 -18.52 -10.00
N ASN A 500 14.07 -19.56 -10.73
CA ASN A 500 15.48 -19.96 -10.76
C ASN A 500 16.41 -18.86 -11.28
N ASN A 501 15.93 -18.01 -12.18
CA ASN A 501 16.68 -16.88 -12.73
C ASN A 501 16.62 -15.61 -11.87
N GLN A 502 15.94 -15.61 -10.73
CA GLN A 502 15.95 -14.50 -9.79
C GLN A 502 17.13 -14.62 -8.83
N VAL A 503 17.68 -13.49 -8.44
CA VAL A 503 18.71 -13.37 -7.42
C VAL A 503 18.11 -12.82 -6.16
N PHE A 504 18.11 -13.60 -5.08
CA PHE A 504 17.53 -13.25 -3.79
C PHE A 504 18.63 -12.93 -2.78
N ILE A 505 18.67 -11.69 -2.33
CA ILE A 505 19.64 -11.17 -1.39
C ILE A 505 18.97 -10.95 -0.04
N GLN A 506 19.36 -11.74 0.97
CA GLN A 506 18.97 -11.53 2.34
C GLN A 506 19.92 -10.54 3.00
N THR A 507 19.39 -9.41 3.45
CA THR A 507 20.21 -8.39 4.10
C THR A 507 20.32 -8.58 5.60
N TRP A 508 19.41 -9.38 6.18
CA TRP A 508 19.18 -9.47 7.61
C TRP A 508 18.77 -8.09 8.19
N HIS A 509 18.68 -7.97 9.52
CA HIS A 509 18.12 -6.75 10.13
C HIS A 509 18.82 -6.31 11.43
N GLY A 510 20.03 -6.75 11.67
CA GLY A 510 20.82 -6.35 12.83
C GLY A 510 21.93 -7.35 13.16
N PHE A 511 22.91 -6.93 13.93
CA PHE A 511 23.92 -7.82 14.46
C PHE A 511 23.31 -8.70 15.57
N PRO A 512 23.53 -10.04 15.61
CA PRO A 512 22.91 -10.91 16.58
C PRO A 512 23.47 -10.71 17.99
N LEU A 513 22.65 -10.22 18.91
CA LEU A 513 22.96 -10.22 20.35
C LEU A 513 22.38 -11.46 21.02
N LYS A 514 21.15 -11.81 20.68
CA LYS A 514 20.36 -12.89 21.26
C LYS A 514 20.56 -14.18 20.49
N LYS A 515 20.51 -15.33 21.18
CA LYS A 515 20.49 -16.63 20.52
C LYS A 515 19.23 -16.79 19.69
N MET A 516 19.36 -17.39 18.51
CA MET A 516 18.30 -17.51 17.53
C MET A 516 18.20 -18.92 16.99
N VAL A 517 17.00 -19.32 16.64
CA VAL A 517 16.63 -20.52 15.86
C VAL A 517 17.34 -21.79 16.36
N ASN A 518 18.44 -22.21 15.74
CA ASN A 518 19.16 -23.45 16.09
C ASN A 518 19.99 -23.32 17.36
N ASP A 519 20.27 -22.12 17.83
CA ASP A 519 21.07 -21.85 19.03
C ASP A 519 20.20 -21.61 20.27
N LEU A 520 18.87 -21.74 20.15
CA LEU A 520 17.94 -21.67 21.27
C LEU A 520 18.15 -22.85 22.23
N SER A 521 17.96 -22.58 23.52
CA SER A 521 18.11 -23.58 24.58
C SER A 521 16.92 -24.54 24.70
N ASP A 522 15.71 -24.08 24.35
CA ASP A 522 14.50 -24.92 24.33
C ASP A 522 14.43 -25.74 23.03
N GLU A 523 14.56 -27.06 23.14
CA GLU A 523 14.58 -27.97 22.00
C GLU A 523 13.28 -28.01 21.19
N THR A 524 12.14 -27.75 21.83
CA THR A 524 10.83 -27.73 21.14
C THR A 524 10.70 -26.47 20.29
N GLU A 525 11.05 -25.33 20.86
CA GLU A 525 11.05 -24.03 20.14
C GLU A 525 12.08 -24.03 19.02
N LYS A 526 13.30 -24.51 19.29
CA LYS A 526 14.39 -24.73 18.33
C LYS A 526 13.91 -25.52 17.11
N THR A 527 13.36 -26.74 17.35
CA THR A 527 12.87 -27.61 16.28
C THR A 527 11.78 -26.89 15.45
N THR A 528 10.86 -26.24 16.11
CA THR A 528 9.76 -25.51 15.47
C THR A 528 10.29 -24.37 14.59
N GLN A 529 11.21 -23.57 15.10
CA GLN A 529 11.79 -22.45 14.36
C GLN A 529 12.64 -22.93 13.18
N VAL A 530 13.48 -23.96 13.35
CA VAL A 530 14.27 -24.55 12.25
C VAL A 530 13.35 -25.03 11.12
N MET A 531 12.27 -25.74 11.45
CA MET A 531 11.31 -26.21 10.44
C MET A 531 10.62 -25.06 9.68
N GLN A 532 10.36 -23.92 10.35
CA GLN A 532 9.76 -22.76 9.73
C GLN A 532 10.74 -21.97 8.85
N PHE A 533 12.00 -21.84 9.30
CA PHE A 533 13.01 -21.04 8.60
C PHE A 533 13.62 -21.76 7.39
N LYS A 534 13.79 -23.08 7.46
CA LYS A 534 14.43 -23.86 6.39
C LYS A 534 13.87 -23.60 4.98
N PRO A 535 12.54 -23.65 4.71
CA PRO A 535 12.01 -23.40 3.37
C PRO A 535 12.24 -21.98 2.87
N ARG A 536 12.38 -21.01 3.79
CA ARG A 536 12.59 -19.59 3.48
C ARG A 536 14.04 -19.32 3.13
N MET A 537 14.96 -19.88 3.94
CA MET A 537 16.39 -19.79 3.75
C MET A 537 16.87 -20.45 2.43
N MET A 538 16.21 -21.52 1.98
CA MET A 538 16.51 -22.17 0.70
C MET A 538 16.25 -21.27 -0.54
N LYS A 539 15.65 -20.08 -0.35
CA LYS A 539 15.46 -19.10 -1.42
C LYS A 539 16.62 -18.12 -1.55
N TRP A 540 17.51 -18.03 -0.54
CA TRP A 540 18.60 -17.06 -0.52
C TRP A 540 19.74 -17.46 -1.43
N ASP A 541 20.17 -16.56 -2.31
CA ASP A 541 21.38 -16.72 -3.11
C ASP A 541 22.57 -16.00 -2.45
N TYR A 542 22.27 -14.87 -1.76
CA TYR A 542 23.25 -14.08 -1.04
C TYR A 542 22.76 -13.75 0.37
N LEU A 543 23.68 -13.67 1.32
CA LEU A 543 23.49 -13.16 2.67
C LEU A 543 24.54 -12.11 2.98
N ILE A 544 24.13 -10.90 3.36
CA ILE A 544 25.01 -9.79 3.73
C ILE A 544 25.42 -9.94 5.21
N THR A 545 26.72 -9.74 5.49
CA THR A 545 27.27 -9.77 6.83
C THR A 545 28.30 -8.66 7.06
N SER A 546 28.43 -8.23 8.35
CA SER A 546 29.32 -7.16 8.78
C SER A 546 30.74 -7.62 9.12
N SER A 547 30.94 -8.93 9.27
CA SER A 547 32.24 -9.51 9.65
C SER A 547 32.25 -11.04 9.57
N ASN A 548 33.44 -11.63 9.74
CA ASN A 548 33.57 -13.07 9.91
C ASN A 548 32.83 -13.60 11.15
N THR A 549 32.89 -12.85 12.27
CA THR A 549 32.13 -13.18 13.49
C THR A 549 30.64 -13.19 13.24
N ASN A 550 30.11 -12.16 12.57
CA ASN A 550 28.69 -12.11 12.17
C ASN A 550 28.29 -13.29 11.29
N THR A 551 29.14 -13.63 10.32
CA THR A 551 28.94 -14.81 9.45
C THR A 551 28.88 -16.11 10.25
N MET A 552 29.80 -16.30 11.21
CA MET A 552 29.81 -17.53 12.06
C MET A 552 28.54 -17.64 12.90
N LEU A 553 28.09 -16.55 13.52
CA LEU A 553 26.87 -16.55 14.31
C LEU A 553 25.63 -16.89 13.46
N LEU A 554 25.49 -16.29 12.28
CA LEU A 554 24.38 -16.60 11.40
C LEU A 554 24.44 -18.03 10.85
N LYS A 555 25.64 -18.57 10.60
CA LYS A 555 25.83 -19.99 10.23
C LYS A 555 25.51 -20.97 11.37
N SER A 556 25.68 -20.57 12.62
CA SER A 556 25.25 -21.33 13.77
C SER A 556 23.74 -21.30 13.98
N ALA A 557 23.19 -20.10 13.97
CA ALA A 557 21.75 -19.86 14.18
C ALA A 557 20.87 -20.51 13.09
N PHE A 558 21.29 -20.43 11.84
CA PHE A 558 20.54 -20.96 10.71
C PHE A 558 21.25 -22.17 10.09
N PRO A 559 20.53 -23.19 9.61
CA PRO A 559 21.14 -24.36 8.95
C PRO A 559 21.62 -24.00 7.52
N LEU A 560 22.45 -22.96 7.38
CA LEU A 560 22.89 -22.40 6.08
C LEU A 560 23.68 -23.40 5.24
N LYS A 561 24.34 -24.41 5.88
CA LYS A 561 25.04 -25.51 5.21
C LYS A 561 24.11 -26.32 4.29
N GLU A 562 22.81 -26.31 4.55
CA GLU A 562 21.83 -27.03 3.74
C GLU A 562 21.46 -26.28 2.44
N ASN A 563 21.86 -25.01 2.29
CA ASN A 563 21.72 -24.25 1.05
C ASN A 563 23.08 -24.14 0.34
N PRO A 564 23.42 -25.05 -0.58
CA PRO A 564 24.73 -25.09 -1.23
C PRO A 564 24.98 -23.91 -2.19
N ASN A 565 23.92 -23.19 -2.58
CA ASN A 565 24.01 -22.06 -3.52
C ASN A 565 24.16 -20.71 -2.82
N LEU A 566 24.19 -20.69 -1.48
CA LEU A 566 24.29 -19.46 -0.71
C LEU A 566 25.70 -18.90 -0.70
N ASN A 567 25.85 -17.68 -1.18
CA ASN A 567 27.08 -16.89 -1.10
C ASN A 567 26.99 -15.87 0.04
N ILE A 568 28.09 -15.62 0.71
CA ILE A 568 28.18 -14.65 1.82
C ILE A 568 28.88 -13.40 1.33
N LEU A 569 28.18 -12.25 1.39
CA LEU A 569 28.71 -10.92 1.06
C LEU A 569 29.21 -10.24 2.35
N GLN A 570 30.51 -10.31 2.61
CA GLN A 570 31.11 -9.69 3.80
C GLN A 570 31.53 -8.25 3.52
N HIS A 571 30.61 -7.40 3.03
CA HIS A 571 30.89 -6.02 2.68
C HIS A 571 30.40 -5.01 3.73
N GLY A 572 29.82 -5.48 4.84
CA GLY A 572 29.24 -4.63 5.86
C GLY A 572 27.76 -4.32 5.62
N ALA A 573 27.16 -3.62 6.57
CA ALA A 573 25.76 -3.27 6.56
C ALA A 573 25.56 -1.86 5.95
N PRO A 574 24.83 -1.72 4.81
CA PRO A 574 24.58 -0.41 4.21
C PRO A 574 23.90 0.62 5.12
N ARG A 575 23.09 0.15 6.08
CA ARG A 575 22.48 1.02 7.08
C ARG A 575 23.52 1.67 8.01
N ASN A 576 24.64 1.00 8.28
CA ASN A 576 25.74 1.52 9.10
C ASN A 576 26.66 2.42 8.28
N GLU A 577 26.83 2.19 6.97
CA GLU A 577 27.46 3.13 6.06
C GLU A 577 26.81 4.51 6.16
N TYR A 578 25.47 4.59 6.14
CA TYR A 578 24.74 5.84 6.30
C TYR A 578 25.09 6.56 7.62
N LEU A 579 25.21 5.82 8.74
CA LEU A 579 25.58 6.39 10.01
C LEU A 579 26.99 6.99 10.00
N ILE A 580 27.95 6.28 9.41
CA ILE A 580 29.35 6.69 9.31
C ILE A 580 29.50 7.93 8.41
N GLU A 581 28.81 7.96 7.29
CA GLU A 581 28.90 9.05 6.29
C GLU A 581 28.14 10.30 6.73
N ASN A 582 26.99 10.16 7.40
CA ASN A 582 26.04 11.25 7.62
C ASN A 582 25.94 11.72 9.08
N ASN A 583 26.84 11.31 9.98
CA ASN A 583 26.90 11.85 11.34
C ASN A 583 27.46 13.26 11.36
N ASN A 584 26.70 14.22 10.83
CA ASN A 584 27.10 15.61 10.71
C ASN A 584 25.93 16.57 11.00
N TYR A 585 26.29 17.86 11.13
CA TYR A 585 25.36 18.91 11.53
C TYR A 585 24.23 19.15 10.52
N GLU A 586 24.52 19.13 9.22
CA GLU A 586 23.50 19.39 8.18
C GLU A 586 22.45 18.28 8.15
N GLU A 587 22.89 17.03 8.24
CA GLU A 587 21.97 15.91 8.32
C GLU A 587 21.11 15.96 9.59
N ARG A 588 21.69 16.30 10.72
CA ARG A 588 20.93 16.51 11.95
C ARG A 588 19.82 17.56 11.78
N LYS A 589 20.12 18.70 11.16
CA LYS A 589 19.11 19.73 10.85
C LYS A 589 18.01 19.21 9.92
N ARG A 590 18.39 18.48 8.90
CA ARG A 590 17.41 17.82 7.99
C ARG A 590 16.47 16.92 8.78
N LEU A 591 17.01 16.14 9.70
CA LEU A 591 16.25 15.22 10.54
C LEU A 591 15.36 15.93 11.56
N GLN A 592 15.83 17.03 12.14
CA GLN A 592 14.99 17.87 12.99
C GLN A 592 13.77 18.41 12.22
N ARG A 593 13.97 18.91 10.99
CA ARG A 593 12.85 19.33 10.12
C ARG A 593 11.89 18.17 9.82
N LYS A 594 12.45 17.00 9.51
CA LYS A 594 11.65 15.81 9.17
C LYS A 594 10.78 15.34 10.33
N TYR A 595 11.36 15.18 11.53
CA TYR A 595 10.70 14.53 12.66
C TYR A 595 10.03 15.51 13.63
N LEU A 596 10.63 16.67 13.83
CA LEU A 596 10.21 17.63 14.85
C LEU A 596 9.61 18.91 14.25
N PHE A 597 9.64 19.03 12.92
CA PHE A 597 9.07 20.14 12.14
C PHE A 597 9.66 21.51 12.52
N THR A 598 10.82 21.52 13.15
CA THR A 598 11.56 22.73 13.55
C THR A 598 13.05 22.44 13.57
N VAL A 599 13.87 23.48 13.52
CA VAL A 599 15.31 23.39 13.74
C VAL A 599 15.64 24.18 15.01
N ASN A 600 16.28 23.51 15.95
CA ASN A 600 16.77 24.15 17.17
C ASN A 600 18.11 23.49 17.55
N ASP A 601 19.18 24.26 17.40
CA ASP A 601 20.54 23.77 17.64
C ASP A 601 20.87 23.58 19.14
N ASP A 602 20.12 24.21 20.03
CA ASP A 602 20.32 24.08 21.47
C ASP A 602 19.72 22.79 22.05
N LYS A 603 18.80 22.14 21.31
CA LYS A 603 18.13 20.95 21.79
C LYS A 603 19.00 19.70 21.72
N LYS A 604 18.90 18.88 22.76
CA LYS A 604 19.58 17.60 22.95
C LYS A 604 18.55 16.49 23.09
N TYR A 605 18.64 15.48 22.23
CA TYR A 605 17.68 14.39 22.21
C TYR A 605 18.27 13.12 22.80
N VAL A 606 17.52 12.48 23.69
CA VAL A 606 17.83 11.16 24.27
C VAL A 606 16.92 10.13 23.64
N LEU A 607 17.48 9.14 22.97
CA LEU A 607 16.70 8.05 22.39
C LEU A 607 16.36 7.02 23.46
N PHE A 608 15.09 6.77 23.69
CA PHE A 608 14.62 5.69 24.55
C PHE A 608 14.06 4.56 23.68
N CYS A 609 14.75 3.42 23.64
CA CYS A 609 14.49 2.34 22.70
C CYS A 609 14.49 0.96 23.40
N PRO A 610 13.49 0.67 24.28
CA PRO A 610 13.41 -0.59 25.00
C PRO A 610 12.98 -1.75 24.10
N THR A 611 13.45 -2.96 24.42
CA THR A 611 13.03 -4.19 23.74
C THR A 611 11.57 -4.55 24.09
N TRP A 612 10.87 -5.07 23.11
CA TRP A 612 9.51 -5.60 23.30
C TRP A 612 9.49 -6.82 24.26
N ARG A 613 8.38 -6.96 24.98
CA ARG A 613 8.09 -8.11 25.85
C ARG A 613 6.91 -8.92 25.28
N LYS A 614 6.92 -10.24 25.48
CA LYS A 614 5.85 -11.14 24.99
C LYS A 614 4.51 -10.84 25.65
N ASP A 615 4.52 -10.51 26.94
CA ASP A 615 3.32 -10.15 27.68
C ASP A 615 2.97 -8.69 27.42
N GLU A 616 1.66 -8.40 27.29
CA GLU A 616 1.18 -7.03 27.17
C GLU A 616 1.56 -6.25 28.43
N ARG A 617 2.23 -5.12 28.23
CA ARG A 617 2.60 -4.22 29.30
C ARG A 617 1.95 -2.84 29.14
N GLU A 618 1.54 -2.26 30.24
CA GLU A 618 0.98 -0.91 30.24
C GLU A 618 2.05 0.18 30.20
N HIS A 619 3.28 -0.13 30.63
CA HIS A 619 4.42 0.78 30.71
C HIS A 619 5.66 0.15 30.07
N LEU A 620 6.46 0.96 29.38
CA LEU A 620 7.70 0.53 28.74
C LEU A 620 8.83 0.31 29.74
N THR A 621 8.77 0.96 30.90
CA THR A 621 9.79 0.99 31.94
C THR A 621 9.15 1.38 33.27
N SER A 622 9.83 1.08 34.38
CA SER A 622 9.47 1.54 35.72
C SER A 622 9.86 3.02 35.94
N ILE A 623 10.72 3.58 35.08
CA ILE A 623 11.15 4.98 35.15
C ILE A 623 10.00 5.91 34.77
N ASP A 624 9.71 6.89 35.63
CA ASP A 624 8.79 7.98 35.28
C ASP A 624 9.52 9.00 34.39
N LEU A 625 9.27 8.93 33.08
CA LEU A 625 9.92 9.79 32.09
C LEU A 625 9.59 11.27 32.28
N LYS A 626 8.41 11.61 32.78
CA LYS A 626 8.06 13.01 33.09
C LYS A 626 8.84 13.53 34.29
N LYS A 627 9.01 12.72 35.31
CA LYS A 627 9.84 13.03 36.47
C LYS A 627 11.32 13.11 36.08
N LEU A 628 11.81 12.21 35.22
CA LEU A 628 13.17 12.29 34.66
C LEU A 628 13.40 13.63 33.96
N LEU A 629 12.46 14.09 33.12
CA LEU A 629 12.55 15.37 32.44
C LEU A 629 12.58 16.57 33.41
N SER A 630 11.98 16.46 34.60
CA SER A 630 12.07 17.54 35.62
C SER A 630 13.47 17.72 36.23
N TYR A 631 14.33 16.70 36.11
CA TYR A 631 15.75 16.74 36.56
C TYR A 631 16.73 17.07 35.43
N LEU A 632 16.22 17.14 34.18
CA LEU A 632 17.00 17.54 33.02
C LEU A 632 16.71 19.01 32.65
N PRO A 633 17.73 19.76 32.21
CA PRO A 633 17.55 21.10 31.64
C PRO A 633 16.55 21.09 30.47
N GLU A 634 15.98 22.27 30.16
CA GLU A 634 14.93 22.40 29.13
C GLU A 634 15.40 22.10 27.71
N GLU A 635 16.70 22.12 27.44
CA GLU A 635 17.27 21.71 26.18
C GLU A 635 17.17 20.20 25.93
N TYR A 636 16.95 19.38 26.96
CA TYR A 636 16.81 17.93 26.80
C TYR A 636 15.37 17.50 26.47
N GLU A 637 15.24 16.70 25.46
CA GLU A 637 13.99 16.07 25.01
C GLU A 637 14.19 14.56 24.83
N ILE A 638 13.12 13.77 24.99
CA ILE A 638 13.17 12.31 24.88
C ILE A 638 12.47 11.89 23.59
N ILE A 639 13.14 11.12 22.76
CA ILE A 639 12.55 10.45 21.60
C ILE A 639 12.34 8.97 21.93
N ILE A 640 11.10 8.50 21.86
CA ILE A 640 10.76 7.12 22.14
C ILE A 640 10.56 6.37 20.82
N LYS A 641 11.35 5.30 20.60
CA LYS A 641 11.17 4.37 19.50
C LYS A 641 10.51 3.09 20.02
N LEU A 642 9.23 2.95 19.75
CA LEU A 642 8.47 1.76 20.09
C LEU A 642 8.79 0.60 19.16
N HIS A 643 8.72 -0.63 19.69
CA HIS A 643 8.60 -1.81 18.83
C HIS A 643 7.23 -1.77 18.09
N PRO A 644 7.14 -2.25 16.83
CA PRO A 644 5.87 -2.25 16.09
C PRO A 644 4.69 -2.90 16.84
N ASN A 645 4.95 -3.96 17.62
CA ASN A 645 3.92 -4.65 18.42
C ASN A 645 3.38 -3.81 19.60
N GLU A 646 4.05 -2.73 19.97
CA GLU A 646 3.67 -1.82 21.07
C GLU A 646 3.20 -0.45 20.56
N GLY A 647 2.91 -0.33 19.28
CA GLY A 647 2.49 0.93 18.65
C GLY A 647 1.25 1.57 19.31
N MET A 648 0.43 0.80 19.99
CA MET A 648 -0.72 1.29 20.77
C MET A 648 -0.34 2.22 21.92
N LEU A 649 0.88 2.10 22.46
CA LEU A 649 1.38 2.95 23.55
C LEU A 649 1.82 4.34 23.07
N ARG A 650 1.90 4.58 21.75
CA ARG A 650 2.38 5.84 21.16
C ARG A 650 1.67 7.07 21.73
N SER A 651 0.35 7.08 21.71
CA SER A 651 -0.46 8.22 22.18
C SER A 651 -0.21 8.49 23.67
N LYS A 652 -0.13 7.44 24.48
CA LYS A 652 0.13 7.55 25.92
C LYS A 652 1.43 8.30 26.20
N TYR A 653 2.51 7.92 25.50
CA TYR A 653 3.81 8.55 25.73
C TYR A 653 3.94 9.92 25.06
N ASN A 654 3.40 10.09 23.86
CA ASN A 654 3.41 11.37 23.16
C ASN A 654 2.62 12.46 23.89
N ASP A 655 1.58 12.09 24.63
CA ASP A 655 0.72 13.01 25.38
C ASP A 655 1.22 13.25 26.82
N LEU A 656 2.31 12.60 27.22
CA LEU A 656 2.81 12.65 28.60
C LEU A 656 3.45 13.99 28.94
N ASP A 657 4.28 14.53 28.04
CA ASP A 657 4.96 15.82 28.16
C ASP A 657 5.30 16.36 26.77
N ALA A 658 5.35 17.70 26.60
CA ALA A 658 5.69 18.34 25.32
C ALA A 658 7.13 18.03 24.84
N ARG A 659 8.03 17.65 25.74
CA ARG A 659 9.43 17.25 25.47
C ARG A 659 9.59 15.75 25.21
N ILE A 660 8.48 14.98 25.09
CA ILE A 660 8.50 13.56 24.75
C ILE A 660 7.90 13.38 23.35
N HIS A 661 8.68 12.81 22.46
CA HIS A 661 8.30 12.55 21.08
C HIS A 661 8.20 11.05 20.83
N CYS A 662 7.02 10.58 20.43
CA CYS A 662 6.78 9.19 20.08
C CYS A 662 6.14 9.11 18.70
N PHE A 663 6.94 8.79 17.69
CA PHE A 663 6.54 8.84 16.28
C PHE A 663 5.77 7.59 15.84
N TYR A 664 5.05 7.68 14.73
CA TYR A 664 4.51 6.51 14.04
C TYR A 664 5.66 5.65 13.50
N ASN A 665 5.62 4.35 13.74
CA ASN A 665 6.66 3.42 13.28
C ASN A 665 6.81 3.42 11.75
N GLU A 666 5.74 3.67 11.03
CA GLU A 666 5.68 3.76 9.58
C GLU A 666 6.54 4.88 9.00
N PHE A 667 6.73 5.97 9.75
CA PHE A 667 7.53 7.13 9.34
C PHE A 667 8.97 7.08 9.82
N VAL A 668 9.32 6.11 10.68
CA VAL A 668 10.60 6.10 11.38
C VAL A 668 11.61 5.20 10.70
N ASP A 669 12.76 5.77 10.37
CA ASP A 669 13.99 5.04 10.18
C ASP A 669 14.85 5.20 11.43
N ILE A 670 15.20 4.09 12.08
CA ILE A 670 15.93 4.13 13.34
C ILE A 670 17.35 4.69 13.18
N GLN A 671 18.00 4.49 12.03
CA GLN A 671 19.30 5.06 11.73
C GLN A 671 19.26 6.60 11.71
N GLU A 672 18.20 7.18 11.21
CA GLU A 672 17.99 8.62 11.25
C GLU A 672 17.82 9.13 12.70
N LEU A 673 17.11 8.39 13.57
CA LEU A 673 17.01 8.73 14.99
C LEU A 673 18.34 8.62 15.72
N TYR A 674 19.22 7.69 15.35
CA TYR A 674 20.55 7.58 15.93
C TYR A 674 21.40 8.83 15.67
N ILE A 675 21.36 9.37 14.44
CA ILE A 675 22.05 10.62 14.11
C ILE A 675 21.47 11.80 14.89
N LEU A 676 20.13 11.86 14.99
CA LEU A 676 19.42 12.95 15.66
C LEU A 676 19.72 13.03 17.16
N CYS A 677 19.90 11.89 17.84
CA CYS A 677 20.03 11.79 19.29
C CYS A 677 21.49 11.88 19.76
N GLU A 678 21.72 12.45 20.96
CA GLU A 678 23.04 12.55 21.60
C GLU A 678 23.41 11.32 22.42
N SER A 679 22.43 10.58 22.91
CA SER A 679 22.59 9.37 23.69
C SER A 679 21.43 8.42 23.51
N MET A 680 21.61 7.17 23.86
CA MET A 680 20.57 6.14 23.82
C MET A 680 20.42 5.44 25.17
N ILE A 681 19.18 5.23 25.60
CA ILE A 681 18.81 4.34 26.71
C ILE A 681 18.10 3.15 26.09
N THR A 682 18.64 1.97 26.27
CA THR A 682 18.07 0.73 25.77
C THR A 682 18.35 -0.41 26.75
N ASP A 683 17.78 -1.59 26.48
CA ASP A 683 18.00 -2.79 27.30
C ASP A 683 18.74 -3.87 26.50
N TYR A 684 18.12 -5.00 26.21
CA TYR A 684 18.73 -6.16 25.54
C TYR A 684 18.57 -6.10 24.01
N SER A 685 18.87 -4.98 23.41
CA SER A 685 18.62 -4.72 21.99
C SER A 685 19.90 -4.77 21.16
N SER A 686 19.79 -5.33 19.95
CA SER A 686 20.85 -5.28 18.94
C SER A 686 21.09 -3.86 18.37
N THR A 687 20.27 -2.89 18.72
CA THR A 687 20.44 -1.47 18.35
C THR A 687 21.76 -0.85 18.87
N ILE A 688 22.32 -1.43 19.96
CA ILE A 688 23.61 -1.01 20.51
C ILE A 688 24.75 -1.12 19.49
N PHE A 689 24.73 -2.15 18.63
CA PHE A 689 25.78 -2.37 17.64
C PHE A 689 25.78 -1.26 16.57
N ASP A 690 24.61 -0.94 16.04
CA ASP A 690 24.49 0.11 15.02
C ASP A 690 24.82 1.49 15.64
N PHE A 691 24.26 1.81 16.83
CA PHE A 691 24.47 3.10 17.50
C PHE A 691 25.94 3.32 17.90
N ALA A 692 26.69 2.25 18.21
CA ALA A 692 28.10 2.31 18.58
C ALA A 692 28.98 2.98 17.51
N HIS A 693 28.62 2.91 16.22
CA HIS A 693 29.35 3.60 15.15
C HIS A 693 29.39 5.12 15.29
N LEU A 694 28.53 5.70 16.13
CA LEU A 694 28.48 7.15 16.37
C LEU A 694 29.33 7.60 17.55
N ASN A 695 29.88 6.66 18.35
CA ASN A 695 30.60 6.93 19.59
C ASN A 695 29.83 7.79 20.60
N LYS A 696 28.51 7.73 20.54
CA LYS A 696 27.58 8.41 21.46
C LYS A 696 27.24 7.48 22.63
N PRO A 697 26.96 8.00 23.85
CA PRO A 697 26.69 7.17 25.02
C PRO A 697 25.49 6.24 24.86
N ILE A 698 25.67 4.97 25.26
CA ILE A 698 24.62 3.96 25.38
C ILE A 698 24.49 3.59 26.85
N LEU A 699 23.34 3.89 27.45
CA LEU A 699 22.99 3.54 28.82
C LEU A 699 22.13 2.28 28.81
N LEU A 700 22.56 1.20 29.50
CA LEU A 700 21.86 -0.07 29.54
C LEU A 700 20.86 -0.15 30.69
N LEU A 701 19.58 -0.25 30.37
CA LEU A 701 18.51 -0.44 31.33
C LEU A 701 18.39 -1.93 31.70
N GLN A 702 18.59 -2.25 32.98
CA GLN A 702 18.69 -3.65 33.46
C GLN A 702 17.55 -3.97 34.47
N GLU A 703 16.30 -3.67 34.12
CA GLU A 703 15.15 -3.84 35.04
C GLU A 703 14.83 -5.32 35.32
N ASP A 704 15.00 -6.21 34.32
CA ASP A 704 14.63 -7.62 34.36
C ASP A 704 15.73 -8.55 33.80
N ALA A 705 17.01 -8.19 34.01
CA ALA A 705 18.16 -8.81 33.38
C ALA A 705 18.28 -10.32 33.64
N GLU A 706 18.08 -10.76 34.88
CA GLU A 706 18.21 -12.18 35.24
C GLU A 706 17.16 -13.07 34.57
N GLY A 707 15.90 -12.62 34.57
CA GLY A 707 14.80 -13.32 33.91
C GLY A 707 14.99 -13.38 32.40
N TYR A 708 15.33 -12.27 31.81
CA TYR A 708 15.49 -12.16 30.35
C TYR A 708 16.66 -12.99 29.80
N GLN A 709 17.81 -13.00 30.52
CA GLN A 709 18.97 -13.81 30.16
C GLN A 709 18.68 -15.32 30.25
N LYS A 710 17.93 -15.76 31.27
CA LYS A 710 17.53 -17.14 31.45
C LYS A 710 16.62 -17.63 30.34
N ASP A 711 15.70 -16.82 29.91
CA ASP A 711 14.66 -17.22 28.95
C ASP A 711 15.16 -17.24 27.50
N ILE A 712 16.02 -16.29 27.10
CA ILE A 712 16.42 -16.11 25.70
C ILE A 712 17.89 -16.50 25.47
N GLY A 713 18.80 -16.07 26.36
CA GLY A 713 20.23 -16.22 26.23
C GLY A 713 20.87 -15.24 25.24
N PHE A 714 22.16 -14.97 25.45
CA PHE A 714 22.98 -14.07 24.63
C PHE A 714 24.18 -14.82 24.03
N TYR A 715 24.67 -14.31 22.88
CA TYR A 715 25.92 -14.81 22.28
C TYR A 715 27.17 -14.27 22.99
N PHE A 716 27.04 -13.08 23.63
CA PHE A 716 28.15 -12.39 24.27
C PHE A 716 27.72 -11.83 25.64
N ASP A 717 28.68 -11.68 26.52
CA ASP A 717 28.59 -10.72 27.61
C ASP A 717 28.87 -9.34 27.03
N ILE A 718 27.87 -8.48 27.04
CA ILE A 718 27.92 -7.15 26.45
C ILE A 718 28.96 -6.26 27.14
N PHE A 719 29.17 -6.45 28.45
CA PHE A 719 30.11 -5.67 29.25
C PHE A 719 31.58 -6.00 28.96
N GLU A 720 31.87 -7.21 28.39
CA GLU A 720 33.21 -7.56 27.92
C GLU A 720 33.55 -6.94 26.55
N LEU A 721 32.56 -6.40 25.86
CA LEU A 721 32.72 -5.84 24.51
C LEU A 721 32.93 -4.34 24.48
N GLY A 722 32.61 -3.63 25.56
CA GLY A 722 32.74 -2.19 25.61
C GLY A 722 32.25 -1.58 26.92
N ASN A 723 32.43 -0.29 27.06
CA ASN A 723 31.96 0.45 28.21
C ASN A 723 30.49 0.85 28.00
N PHE A 724 29.59 0.11 28.64
CA PHE A 724 28.15 0.35 28.62
C PHE A 724 27.69 0.70 30.04
N PRO A 725 27.58 1.98 30.42
CA PRO A 725 27.06 2.37 31.71
C PRO A 725 25.67 1.84 31.98
N ILE A 726 25.43 1.32 33.17
CA ILE A 726 24.09 0.88 33.58
C ILE A 726 23.26 2.11 33.93
N ALA A 727 22.08 2.23 33.29
CA ALA A 727 21.12 3.28 33.57
C ALA A 727 20.57 3.13 34.99
N SER A 728 20.58 4.19 35.77
CA SER A 728 19.97 4.19 37.10
C SER A 728 18.45 4.11 36.98
N LEU A 729 17.82 3.32 37.86
CA LEU A 729 16.36 3.29 37.97
C LEU A 729 15.80 4.45 38.81
N ASP A 730 16.67 5.23 39.44
CA ASP A 730 16.33 6.50 40.10
C ASP A 730 16.44 7.64 39.09
N GLU A 731 15.34 8.39 38.86
CA GLU A 731 15.25 9.39 37.80
C GLU A 731 16.23 10.55 38.00
N TYR A 732 16.52 10.94 39.26
CA TYR A 732 17.50 12.01 39.55
C TYR A 732 18.92 11.57 39.16
N LYS A 733 19.31 10.36 39.57
CA LYS A 733 20.65 9.81 39.24
C LYS A 733 20.76 9.56 37.74
N LEU A 734 19.71 9.06 37.09
CA LEU A 734 19.70 8.91 35.64
C LEU A 734 19.85 10.24 34.92
N GLY A 735 19.18 11.30 35.41
CA GLY A 735 19.33 12.64 34.88
C GLY A 735 20.78 13.17 35.03
N LEU A 736 21.46 12.84 36.12
CA LEU A 736 22.87 13.15 36.28
C LEU A 736 23.76 12.36 35.31
N GLN A 737 23.51 11.07 35.14
CA GLN A 737 24.23 10.24 34.16
C GLN A 737 24.11 10.83 32.75
N ILE A 738 22.88 11.14 32.26
CA ILE A 738 22.65 11.72 30.95
C ILE A 738 23.43 13.02 30.73
N LYS A 739 23.51 13.86 31.74
CA LYS A 739 24.24 15.17 31.66
C LYS A 739 25.75 14.99 31.66
N SER A 740 26.27 14.02 32.38
CA SER A 740 27.71 13.86 32.63
C SER A 740 28.45 13.07 31.56
N ILE A 741 27.76 12.21 30.76
CA ILE A 741 28.39 11.36 29.79
C ILE A 741 28.27 12.01 28.41
N SER A 742 29.39 12.31 27.76
CA SER A 742 29.41 13.02 26.48
C SER A 742 29.89 12.15 25.30
N HIS A 743 30.78 11.23 25.53
CA HIS A 743 31.42 10.41 24.49
C HIS A 743 31.91 9.08 25.07
N ILE A 744 31.75 7.99 24.32
CA ILE A 744 32.30 6.67 24.64
C ILE A 744 32.91 6.11 23.38
N ASP A 745 34.14 5.60 23.48
CA ASP A 745 34.82 4.93 22.37
C ASP A 745 34.37 3.47 22.30
N TYR A 746 33.75 3.08 21.19
CA TYR A 746 33.33 1.71 20.87
C TYR A 746 34.21 1.05 19.81
N SER A 747 35.39 1.57 19.51
CA SER A 747 36.29 1.04 18.47
C SER A 747 36.63 -0.45 18.69
N THR A 748 36.82 -0.89 19.94
CA THR A 748 37.08 -2.30 20.27
C THR A 748 35.92 -3.21 19.84
N LEU A 749 34.69 -2.79 20.12
CA LEU A 749 33.48 -3.55 19.74
C LEU A 749 33.35 -3.59 18.21
N ILE A 750 33.50 -2.46 17.52
CA ILE A 750 33.38 -2.35 16.07
C ILE A 750 34.46 -3.18 15.38
N ASN A 751 35.72 -3.07 15.79
CA ASN A 751 36.86 -3.80 15.23
C ASN A 751 36.77 -5.32 15.47
N ARG A 752 36.07 -5.74 16.51
CA ARG A 752 35.87 -7.19 16.81
C ARG A 752 34.67 -7.79 16.09
N LEU A 753 33.57 -7.04 15.95
CA LEU A 753 32.29 -7.60 15.53
C LEU A 753 31.79 -7.08 14.19
N MET A 754 32.16 -5.86 13.77
CA MET A 754 31.59 -5.18 12.59
C MET A 754 32.68 -4.59 11.68
N THR A 755 33.75 -5.33 11.48
CA THR A 755 34.99 -4.90 10.80
C THR A 755 34.78 -4.40 9.38
N ASN A 756 33.70 -4.82 8.71
CA ASN A 756 33.42 -4.48 7.32
C ASN A 756 32.38 -3.36 7.15
N ASP A 757 31.81 -2.86 8.25
CA ASP A 757 30.89 -1.71 8.21
C ASP A 757 31.71 -0.44 7.94
N LYS A 758 31.61 0.08 6.70
CA LYS A 758 32.38 1.22 6.21
C LYS A 758 31.71 1.90 5.03
N ILE A 759 32.19 3.07 4.66
CA ILE A 759 31.75 3.80 3.46
C ILE A 759 32.06 2.93 2.22
N GLY A 760 31.09 2.84 1.29
CA GLY A 760 31.14 2.02 0.08
C GLY A 760 30.59 0.61 0.24
N SER A 761 30.07 0.22 1.42
CA SER A 761 29.44 -1.11 1.66
C SER A 761 28.33 -1.41 0.66
N GLY A 762 27.40 -0.46 0.47
CA GLY A 762 26.30 -0.61 -0.48
C GLY A 762 26.78 -0.78 -1.93
N GLN A 763 27.72 0.03 -2.36
CA GLN A 763 28.28 -0.05 -3.72
C GLN A 763 29.01 -1.37 -3.97
N ASN A 764 29.80 -1.85 -3.02
CA ASN A 764 30.53 -3.13 -3.14
C ASN A 764 29.57 -4.32 -3.24
N ILE A 765 28.51 -4.34 -2.42
CA ILE A 765 27.45 -5.34 -2.50
C ILE A 765 26.81 -5.35 -3.91
N LEU A 766 26.43 -4.18 -4.40
CA LEU A 766 25.77 -4.05 -5.70
C LEU A 766 26.69 -4.43 -6.86
N ALA A 767 27.98 -4.05 -6.78
CA ALA A 767 28.98 -4.43 -7.80
C ALA A 767 29.10 -5.94 -7.92
N GLU A 768 29.15 -6.68 -6.79
CA GLU A 768 29.23 -8.15 -6.79
C GLU A 768 27.92 -8.78 -7.28
N VAL A 769 26.76 -8.34 -6.76
CA VAL A 769 25.44 -8.90 -7.11
C VAL A 769 25.09 -8.67 -8.59
N PHE A 770 25.45 -7.52 -9.16
CA PHE A 770 25.11 -7.20 -10.55
C PHE A 770 26.15 -7.69 -11.56
N SER A 771 27.43 -7.92 -11.16
CA SER A 771 28.46 -8.49 -12.03
C SER A 771 28.28 -9.99 -12.29
N ASP A 772 27.84 -10.74 -11.29
CA ASP A 772 27.57 -12.19 -11.46
C ASP A 772 26.46 -12.46 -12.48
N SER A 773 25.64 -11.47 -12.81
CA SER A 773 24.61 -11.61 -13.85
C SER A 773 25.15 -11.42 -15.27
N THR A 774 26.33 -10.83 -15.45
CA THR A 774 27.01 -10.64 -16.76
C THR A 774 28.01 -11.74 -17.09
N GLY A 775 28.27 -12.67 -16.16
CA GLY A 775 29.29 -13.71 -16.29
C GLY A 775 28.80 -14.99 -16.95
N ILE A 776 28.58 -14.98 -18.26
CA ILE A 776 28.79 -16.14 -19.11
C ILE A 776 29.92 -15.77 -20.09
N THR A 777 31.01 -16.55 -20.01
CA THR A 777 32.15 -16.66 -20.93
C THR A 777 33.19 -15.57 -20.88
N ASP A 778 34.28 -15.85 -20.16
CA ASP A 778 35.62 -15.80 -20.74
C ASP A 778 36.60 -16.64 -19.88
N ASN A 779 36.52 -17.97 -20.02
CA ASN A 779 37.57 -18.89 -19.65
C ASN A 779 37.63 -20.06 -20.64
N GLN A 780 37.93 -19.78 -21.88
CA GLN A 780 38.56 -20.69 -22.81
C GLN A 780 39.52 -19.92 -23.72
N SER A 781 40.66 -19.58 -23.19
CA SER A 781 41.91 -19.49 -23.93
C SER A 781 43.03 -19.25 -22.90
N GLU A 782 43.70 -20.31 -22.52
CA GLU A 782 45.14 -20.49 -22.41
C GLU A 782 45.46 -21.70 -21.51
N LYS A 783 45.82 -22.75 -22.25
CA LYS A 783 46.60 -23.98 -21.98
C LYS A 783 45.81 -25.25 -21.81
#